data_8a6c91ad2365baa5525b1be03cb3faab
#
_entry.id   8a6c91ad2365baa5525b1be03cb3faab
#
_cell.length_a   1.000
_cell.length_b   1.000
_cell.length_c   1.000
_cell.angle_alpha   90.00
_cell.angle_beta   90.00
_cell.angle_gamma   90.00
#
_symmetry.space_group_name_H-M   'P 1'
#
loop_
_entity.id
_entity.type
_entity.pdbx_description
1 polymer ?
#
loop_
_entity_poly.entity_id
_entity_poly.type
_entity_poly.pdbx_seq_one_letter_code
_entity_poly.pdbx_strand_id
1 'polypeptide(L)'
;MKGNDIMNNELMENARSGASEKQVVKRDGKICPYELSRIRSAVYKAYVEVYHNEEQFKEKIGEIITEVNRRILEKEEQKINIEEIQDIVIEEVNKVDKVVGKAFKDYREERSRIREGNSKLIKSINGLLNFTNNDVILENSNKQAQLISTTRDLMAGEVSKFIVRQMLPKEILDLHDKGIIHIHDMDYGANDMFNCDLVNLQDMLDNGTVINKKKINSPHTLKTAMTVATQISAQVASFQYGGQTMSLSHLAPYVRKSKEVIEKEVELDYPELPQERKDKIVDRKLKKEIKDSVQLFNYQISTIQSTNGQAPFISLCIYLSEREGYEKEVAMLAEEFFKQRIEGMENENGVKATQTFPKLLYFLDENNTYEGSEYFWLTKLAVESTSKRMNPDYISVKKMKENTGFAYPCMGCRAFLSPFKDKNGEWIFYGRGNLGVCSINLPHVALSSNGDIDKFWEILDERLEYCRQVGEWRYNKMKGVKAKVAPILWQHGAIARLNPEDEVIKAIDEKGFTVTLGYSGIYETVKVLTGKSHTTKEGYEMAEKIMQHLKNKCEEWKTNQPHLRFALYGTPQESTTETFSKALIRDFGEIEGICGHGKLWVTNSYHVDIQEEINAFDKLTIEGELQKYSTGGAVSYIETYNMCKNQEALLQVVQYMYETIMYAEINFESDICGECHYSGVMDNDPETLDWVCPNCGNRNQDTLSVVRRTCGYLAETNWTKGRKLDILNRVKHL
;
A
#
# COMPACT_ATOMS: atom_id res chain seq x y z
N MET A 1 4.77 66.48 -7.33
CA MET A 1 5.23 65.48 -8.34
C MET A 1 6.42 66.03 -9.19
N LYS A 2 7.38 66.70 -8.65
CA LYS A 2 8.60 67.16 -9.41
C LYS A 2 9.89 67.01 -8.58
N GLY A 3 9.84 66.64 -7.32
CA GLY A 3 11.02 66.45 -6.47
C GLY A 3 11.58 65.04 -6.39
N ASN A 4 10.79 64.06 -6.68
CA ASN A 4 11.19 62.59 -6.58
C ASN A 4 11.92 62.05 -7.82
N ASP A 5 11.80 62.73 -8.97
CA ASP A 5 12.45 62.27 -10.20
C ASP A 5 13.92 62.69 -10.28
N ILE A 6 14.32 63.75 -9.57
CA ILE A 6 15.71 64.26 -9.60
C ILE A 6 16.61 63.43 -8.69
N MET A 7 16.16 63.06 -7.49
CA MET A 7 16.92 62.20 -6.58
C MET A 7 17.04 60.73 -7.09
N ASN A 8 16.03 60.23 -7.81
CA ASN A 8 16.11 58.90 -8.47
C ASN A 8 17.07 58.91 -9.68
N ASN A 9 17.20 60.05 -10.38
CA ASN A 9 18.14 60.16 -11.49
C ASN A 9 19.60 60.30 -11.04
N GLU A 10 19.91 61.04 -9.98
CA GLU A 10 21.28 61.14 -9.44
C GLU A 10 21.76 59.82 -8.83
N LEU A 11 20.89 59.03 -8.16
CA LEU A 11 21.20 57.68 -7.69
C LEU A 11 21.33 56.66 -8.85
N MET A 12 20.60 56.86 -9.93
CA MET A 12 20.72 56.07 -11.15
C MET A 12 21.94 56.41 -11.99
N GLU A 13 22.36 57.68 -12.03
CA GLU A 13 23.59 58.11 -12.72
C GLU A 13 24.85 57.68 -11.97
N ASN A 14 24.88 57.73 -10.63
CA ASN A 14 25.98 57.19 -9.83
C ASN A 14 26.05 55.67 -9.89
N ALA A 15 24.92 54.96 -10.11
CA ALA A 15 24.92 53.54 -10.37
C ALA A 15 25.36 53.15 -11.79
N ARG A 16 25.29 54.09 -12.75
CA ARG A 16 25.77 53.86 -14.13
C ARG A 16 27.26 54.22 -14.32
N SER A 17 27.84 55.12 -13.50
CA SER A 17 29.26 55.46 -13.59
C SER A 17 30.21 54.44 -12.96
N GLY A 18 29.71 53.47 -12.23
CA GLY A 18 30.41 52.30 -11.73
C GLY A 18 29.92 51.01 -12.38
N ALA A 19 29.69 50.97 -13.70
CA ALA A 19 29.44 49.71 -14.40
C ALA A 19 30.64 48.80 -14.18
N SER A 20 30.57 48.08 -13.07
CA SER A 20 31.60 47.18 -12.63
C SER A 20 31.73 46.09 -13.69
N GLU A 21 32.94 45.75 -14.06
CA GLU A 21 33.27 44.58 -14.87
C GLU A 21 32.83 43.25 -14.21
N LYS A 22 32.14 43.33 -13.06
CA LYS A 22 31.65 42.16 -12.29
C LYS A 22 30.60 41.40 -13.06
N GLN A 23 30.74 40.12 -13.05
CA GLN A 23 29.86 39.17 -13.69
C GLN A 23 29.29 38.18 -12.64
N VAL A 24 28.08 37.76 -12.85
CA VAL A 24 27.40 36.73 -12.00
C VAL A 24 27.36 35.42 -12.73
N VAL A 25 27.94 34.40 -12.11
CA VAL A 25 27.79 33.03 -12.57
C VAL A 25 26.48 32.48 -11.98
N LYS A 26 25.52 32.25 -12.86
CA LYS A 26 24.24 31.65 -12.46
C LYS A 26 24.42 30.16 -12.18
N ARG A 27 23.43 29.53 -11.52
CA ARG A 27 23.41 28.12 -11.15
C ARG A 27 23.50 27.17 -12.36
N ASP A 28 23.02 27.59 -13.53
CA ASP A 28 23.10 26.87 -14.79
C ASP A 28 24.43 27.08 -15.54
N GLY A 29 25.40 27.72 -14.89
CA GLY A 29 26.71 28.05 -15.45
C GLY A 29 26.72 29.26 -16.38
N LYS A 30 25.58 29.87 -16.69
CA LYS A 30 25.50 31.06 -17.52
C LYS A 30 26.08 32.27 -16.80
N ILE A 31 26.82 33.06 -17.52
CA ILE A 31 27.42 34.30 -17.03
C ILE A 31 26.57 35.48 -17.49
N CYS A 32 26.22 36.36 -16.57
CA CYS A 32 25.49 37.58 -16.88
C CYS A 32 26.10 38.78 -16.12
N PRO A 33 25.87 40.00 -16.59
CA PRO A 33 26.33 41.21 -15.87
C PRO A 33 25.74 41.24 -14.45
N TYR A 34 26.51 41.86 -13.53
CA TYR A 34 26.02 42.17 -12.19
C TYR A 34 25.04 43.33 -12.25
N GLU A 35 23.84 43.17 -11.71
CA GLU A 35 22.77 44.16 -11.69
C GLU A 35 22.25 44.34 -10.25
N LEU A 36 22.59 45.45 -9.61
CA LEU A 36 22.15 45.78 -8.26
C LEU A 36 20.62 45.85 -8.11
N SER A 37 19.93 46.27 -9.18
CA SER A 37 18.48 46.37 -9.23
C SER A 37 17.76 45.03 -8.92
N ARG A 38 18.36 43.89 -9.26
CA ARG A 38 17.82 42.57 -8.96
C ARG A 38 17.87 42.26 -7.47
N ILE A 39 18.98 42.62 -6.82
CA ILE A 39 19.14 42.44 -5.37
C ILE A 39 18.14 43.35 -4.63
N ARG A 40 18.03 44.60 -5.05
CA ARG A 40 17.06 45.55 -4.51
C ARG A 40 15.64 45.02 -4.58
N SER A 41 15.23 44.48 -5.75
CA SER A 41 13.90 43.90 -5.93
C SER A 41 13.66 42.68 -5.04
N ALA A 42 14.68 41.85 -4.79
CA ALA A 42 14.56 40.67 -3.95
C ALA A 42 14.40 41.04 -2.46
N VAL A 43 15.24 41.94 -1.95
CA VAL A 43 15.16 42.46 -0.56
C VAL A 43 13.83 43.16 -0.32
N TYR A 44 13.41 44.01 -1.27
CA TYR A 44 12.15 44.74 -1.21
C TYR A 44 10.95 43.77 -1.09
N LYS A 45 10.89 42.76 -1.93
CA LYS A 45 9.82 41.73 -1.87
C LYS A 45 9.77 41.03 -0.51
N ALA A 46 10.91 40.73 0.10
CA ALA A 46 10.96 40.10 1.40
C ALA A 46 10.39 41.00 2.52
N TYR A 47 10.65 42.30 2.48
CA TYR A 47 10.04 43.24 3.42
C TYR A 47 8.53 43.40 3.24
N VAL A 48 8.06 43.43 1.98
CA VAL A 48 6.63 43.51 1.66
C VAL A 48 5.89 42.23 2.15
N GLU A 49 6.49 41.08 1.98
CA GLU A 49 5.91 39.80 2.41
C GLU A 49 5.74 39.71 3.94
N VAL A 50 6.72 40.27 4.70
CA VAL A 50 6.69 40.21 6.17
C VAL A 50 5.79 41.29 6.78
N TYR A 51 5.85 42.54 6.25
CA TYR A 51 5.22 43.67 6.90
C TYR A 51 4.02 44.27 6.15
N HIS A 52 3.73 43.83 4.93
CA HIS A 52 2.62 44.28 4.08
C HIS A 52 2.57 45.84 3.87
N ASN A 53 3.67 46.55 4.15
CA ASN A 53 3.79 48.02 4.03
C ASN A 53 5.17 48.40 3.49
N GLU A 54 5.18 49.22 2.45
CA GLU A 54 6.39 49.50 1.68
C GLU A 54 7.15 50.75 2.15
N GLU A 55 6.44 51.81 2.56
CA GLU A 55 7.04 53.13 2.74
C GLU A 55 7.91 53.25 4.00
N GLN A 56 7.58 52.48 5.03
CA GLN A 56 8.23 52.53 6.33
C GLN A 56 9.67 52.00 6.34
N PHE A 57 10.04 51.20 5.32
CA PHE A 57 11.33 50.46 5.32
C PHE A 57 12.31 50.92 4.22
N LYS A 58 12.00 51.95 3.44
CA LYS A 58 12.85 52.44 2.32
C LYS A 58 14.29 52.76 2.73
N GLU A 59 14.48 53.40 3.87
CA GLU A 59 15.83 53.73 4.40
C GLU A 59 16.60 52.45 4.76
N LYS A 60 16.01 51.54 5.52
CA LYS A 60 16.63 50.26 5.89
C LYS A 60 17.01 49.40 4.68
N ILE A 61 16.13 49.34 3.69
CA ILE A 61 16.41 48.66 2.42
C ILE A 61 17.57 49.34 1.70
N GLY A 62 17.64 50.69 1.71
CA GLY A 62 18.73 51.44 1.12
C GLY A 62 20.08 51.15 1.77
N GLU A 63 20.15 51.10 3.09
CA GLU A 63 21.34 50.72 3.86
C GLU A 63 21.82 49.29 3.53
N ILE A 64 20.90 48.32 3.53
CA ILE A 64 21.22 46.94 3.19
C ILE A 64 21.80 46.84 1.78
N ILE A 65 21.15 47.47 0.80
CA ILE A 65 21.58 47.44 -0.60
C ILE A 65 22.93 48.10 -0.80
N THR A 66 23.21 49.20 -0.11
CA THR A 66 24.49 49.90 -0.17
C THR A 66 25.61 49.00 0.37
N GLU A 67 25.39 48.35 1.50
CA GLU A 67 26.40 47.51 2.12
C GLU A 67 26.63 46.20 1.33
N VAL A 68 25.56 45.56 0.85
CA VAL A 68 25.66 44.40 -0.05
C VAL A 68 26.46 44.75 -1.31
N ASN A 69 26.16 45.91 -1.94
CA ASN A 69 26.87 46.34 -3.13
C ASN A 69 28.36 46.59 -2.84
N ARG A 70 28.69 47.28 -1.72
CA ARG A 70 30.07 47.51 -1.28
C ARG A 70 30.83 46.17 -1.16
N ARG A 71 30.29 45.19 -0.43
CA ARG A 71 30.92 43.89 -0.21
C ARG A 71 31.15 43.14 -1.51
N ILE A 72 30.21 43.23 -2.47
CA ILE A 72 30.32 42.54 -3.77
C ILE A 72 31.39 43.22 -4.64
N LEU A 73 31.47 44.56 -4.64
CA LEU A 73 32.45 45.29 -5.44
C LEU A 73 33.89 45.17 -4.89
N GLU A 74 34.05 45.03 -3.58
CA GLU A 74 35.34 44.82 -2.92
C GLU A 74 35.97 43.44 -3.12
N LYS A 75 35.22 42.44 -3.63
CA LYS A 75 35.79 41.15 -3.95
C LYS A 75 36.81 41.27 -5.09
N GLU A 76 37.90 40.53 -5.01
CA GLU A 76 38.93 40.54 -6.05
C GLU A 76 38.47 39.82 -7.35
N GLU A 77 37.60 38.79 -7.22
CA GLU A 77 37.11 38.05 -8.34
C GLU A 77 36.17 38.85 -9.25
N GLN A 78 36.39 38.81 -10.56
CA GLN A 78 35.49 39.42 -11.54
C GLN A 78 34.20 38.63 -11.74
N LYS A 79 34.21 37.31 -11.48
CA LYS A 79 33.06 36.38 -11.61
C LYS A 79 32.66 35.87 -10.23
N ILE A 80 31.48 36.26 -9.76
CA ILE A 80 30.96 35.90 -8.45
C ILE A 80 29.79 34.90 -8.61
N ASN A 81 29.78 33.87 -7.80
CA ASN A 81 28.69 32.88 -7.82
C ASN A 81 27.41 33.52 -7.26
N ILE A 82 26.25 33.23 -7.87
CA ILE A 82 24.94 33.72 -7.40
C ILE A 82 24.63 33.28 -5.96
N GLU A 83 25.09 32.12 -5.51
CA GLU A 83 24.89 31.65 -4.14
C GLU A 83 25.65 32.53 -3.14
N GLU A 84 26.87 32.90 -3.44
CA GLU A 84 27.69 33.77 -2.63
C GLU A 84 27.08 35.18 -2.49
N ILE A 85 26.54 35.72 -3.58
CA ILE A 85 25.77 36.98 -3.54
C ILE A 85 24.56 36.83 -2.59
N GLN A 86 23.85 35.73 -2.65
CA GLN A 86 22.68 35.51 -1.78
C GLN A 86 23.07 35.33 -0.31
N ASP A 87 24.22 34.72 -0.01
CA ASP A 87 24.74 34.64 1.36
C ASP A 87 25.04 36.02 1.92
N ILE A 88 25.71 36.87 1.14
CA ILE A 88 25.97 38.28 1.52
C ILE A 88 24.66 39.03 1.78
N VAL A 89 23.64 38.85 0.92
CA VAL A 89 22.33 39.49 1.11
C VAL A 89 21.67 39.03 2.40
N ILE A 90 21.66 37.71 2.69
CA ILE A 90 21.08 37.18 3.92
C ILE A 90 21.79 37.69 5.16
N GLU A 91 23.12 37.76 5.15
CA GLU A 91 23.91 38.30 6.26
C GLU A 91 23.55 39.76 6.54
N GLU A 92 23.53 40.62 5.52
CA GLU A 92 23.24 42.03 5.68
C GLU A 92 21.78 42.31 6.08
N VAL A 93 20.83 41.58 5.51
CA VAL A 93 19.41 41.63 5.94
C VAL A 93 19.27 41.22 7.41
N ASN A 94 19.91 40.13 7.84
CA ASN A 94 19.85 39.66 9.24
C ASN A 94 20.46 40.68 10.25
N LYS A 95 21.46 41.48 9.86
CA LYS A 95 22.01 42.51 10.72
C LYS A 95 21.01 43.64 11.01
N VAL A 96 20.19 43.99 10.01
CA VAL A 96 19.22 45.08 10.08
C VAL A 96 17.86 44.61 10.59
N ASP A 97 17.41 43.43 10.12
CA ASP A 97 16.11 42.87 10.47
C ASP A 97 16.14 41.33 10.44
N LYS A 98 16.16 40.71 11.63
CA LYS A 98 16.24 39.26 11.78
C LYS A 98 14.99 38.54 11.26
N VAL A 99 13.80 39.17 11.32
CA VAL A 99 12.55 38.55 10.88
C VAL A 99 12.54 38.46 9.35
N VAL A 100 12.88 39.56 8.67
CA VAL A 100 13.00 39.60 7.20
C VAL A 100 14.15 38.70 6.73
N GLY A 101 15.28 38.70 7.45
CA GLY A 101 16.41 37.83 7.12
C GLY A 101 16.07 36.36 7.19
N LYS A 102 15.27 35.92 8.19
CA LYS A 102 14.75 34.58 8.29
C LYS A 102 13.82 34.28 7.13
N ALA A 103 12.84 35.13 6.86
CA ALA A 103 11.90 34.93 5.74
C ALA A 103 12.63 34.86 4.38
N PHE A 104 13.65 35.68 4.16
CA PHE A 104 14.48 35.65 2.94
C PHE A 104 15.25 34.33 2.82
N LYS A 105 15.79 33.82 3.92
CA LYS A 105 16.48 32.52 3.98
C LYS A 105 15.51 31.37 3.70
N ASP A 106 14.36 31.35 4.37
CA ASP A 106 13.33 30.32 4.22
C ASP A 106 12.82 30.28 2.76
N TYR A 107 12.58 31.45 2.14
CA TYR A 107 12.21 31.53 0.72
C TYR A 107 13.30 31.00 -0.21
N ARG A 108 14.58 31.29 0.04
CA ARG A 108 15.71 30.77 -0.75
C ARG A 108 15.79 29.25 -0.65
N GLU A 109 15.68 28.71 0.56
CA GLU A 109 15.69 27.26 0.80
C GLU A 109 14.54 26.57 0.06
N GLU A 110 13.34 27.13 0.13
CA GLU A 110 12.17 26.61 -0.59
C GLU A 110 12.36 26.62 -2.11
N ARG A 111 12.87 27.71 -2.67
CA ARG A 111 13.18 27.80 -4.11
C ARG A 111 14.30 26.86 -4.54
N SER A 112 15.26 26.55 -3.68
CA SER A 112 16.29 25.56 -3.93
C SER A 112 15.71 24.15 -3.90
N ARG A 113 14.87 23.84 -2.92
CA ARG A 113 14.14 22.57 -2.81
C ARG A 113 13.30 22.28 -4.05
N ILE A 114 12.55 23.27 -4.54
CA ILE A 114 11.74 23.15 -5.77
C ILE A 114 12.62 22.84 -6.99
N ARG A 115 13.76 23.53 -7.15
CA ARG A 115 14.67 23.31 -8.29
C ARG A 115 15.34 21.93 -8.24
N GLU A 116 15.79 21.51 -7.06
CA GLU A 116 16.36 20.18 -6.87
C GLU A 116 15.31 19.09 -7.12
N GLY A 117 14.09 19.32 -6.64
CA GLY A 117 12.95 18.45 -6.90
C GLY A 117 12.64 18.32 -8.40
N ASN A 118 12.59 19.44 -9.13
CA ASN A 118 12.40 19.42 -10.58
C ASN A 118 13.51 18.64 -11.31
N SER A 119 14.77 18.81 -10.91
CA SER A 119 15.91 18.07 -11.49
C SER A 119 15.82 16.58 -11.17
N LYS A 120 15.46 16.19 -9.95
CA LYS A 120 15.25 14.81 -9.52
C LYS A 120 14.09 14.17 -10.27
N LEU A 121 12.95 14.90 -10.41
CA LEU A 121 11.79 14.42 -11.16
C LEU A 121 12.13 14.10 -12.61
N ILE A 122 12.78 15.02 -13.34
CA ILE A 122 13.17 14.81 -14.73
C ILE A 122 14.16 13.61 -14.84
N LYS A 123 15.10 13.49 -13.90
CA LYS A 123 16.03 12.37 -13.86
C LYS A 123 15.30 11.05 -13.62
N SER A 124 14.33 11.01 -12.71
CA SER A 124 13.53 9.84 -12.42
C SER A 124 12.71 9.41 -13.65
N ILE A 125 12.00 10.35 -14.29
CA ILE A 125 11.22 10.10 -15.50
C ILE A 125 12.11 9.57 -16.63
N ASN A 126 13.27 10.19 -16.87
CA ASN A 126 14.23 9.70 -17.87
C ASN A 126 14.73 8.29 -17.54
N GLY A 127 14.95 7.99 -16.26
CA GLY A 127 15.30 6.65 -15.79
C GLY A 127 14.21 5.62 -16.05
N LEU A 128 12.93 5.98 -15.92
CA LEU A 128 11.81 5.11 -16.29
C LEU A 128 11.75 4.85 -17.80
N LEU A 129 11.89 5.90 -18.61
CA LEU A 129 11.89 5.77 -20.09
C LEU A 129 13.03 4.93 -20.62
N ASN A 130 14.17 4.88 -19.92
CA ASN A 130 15.35 4.10 -20.28
C ASN A 130 15.50 2.80 -19.47
N PHE A 131 14.51 2.44 -18.65
CA PHE A 131 14.51 1.25 -17.76
C PHE A 131 15.73 1.17 -16.82
N THR A 132 16.20 2.30 -16.30
CA THR A 132 17.34 2.39 -15.38
C THR A 132 16.97 2.83 -13.97
N ASN A 133 15.71 3.20 -13.71
CA ASN A 133 15.22 3.58 -12.40
C ASN A 133 14.65 2.36 -11.64
N ASN A 134 15.54 1.51 -11.15
CA ASN A 134 15.17 0.27 -10.47
C ASN A 134 14.40 0.53 -9.16
N ASP A 135 14.63 1.64 -8.48
CA ASP A 135 13.92 1.95 -7.23
C ASP A 135 12.40 2.09 -7.44
N VAL A 136 11.98 2.67 -8.58
CA VAL A 136 10.57 2.80 -8.94
C VAL A 136 10.05 1.54 -9.67
N ILE A 137 10.84 0.96 -10.57
CA ILE A 137 10.46 -0.24 -11.35
C ILE A 137 10.19 -1.43 -10.42
N LEU A 138 10.97 -1.59 -9.36
CA LEU A 138 10.87 -2.71 -8.40
C LEU A 138 10.01 -2.38 -7.16
N GLU A 139 9.39 -1.21 -7.09
CA GLU A 139 8.57 -0.80 -5.96
C GLU A 139 7.32 -1.69 -5.79
N ASN A 140 6.76 -2.14 -6.91
CA ASN A 140 5.59 -3.04 -6.94
C ASN A 140 5.85 -4.25 -7.83
N SER A 141 5.95 -5.44 -7.23
CA SER A 141 6.27 -6.69 -7.91
C SER A 141 5.19 -7.19 -8.89
N ASN A 142 4.00 -6.62 -8.90
CA ASN A 142 2.92 -6.97 -9.83
C ASN A 142 2.79 -6.02 -11.03
N LYS A 143 3.65 -4.98 -11.12
CA LYS A 143 3.67 -4.04 -12.23
C LYS A 143 4.78 -4.40 -13.23
N GLN A 144 4.40 -4.65 -14.47
CA GLN A 144 5.35 -4.86 -15.57
C GLN A 144 5.74 -3.51 -16.20
N ALA A 145 6.85 -2.95 -15.75
CA ALA A 145 7.28 -1.60 -16.13
C ALA A 145 7.55 -1.42 -17.64
N GLN A 146 7.77 -2.51 -18.39
CA GLN A 146 7.97 -2.49 -19.84
C GLN A 146 6.71 -2.17 -20.64
N LEU A 147 5.53 -2.38 -20.06
CA LEU A 147 4.26 -2.06 -20.72
C LEU A 147 4.02 -0.54 -20.74
N ILE A 148 3.61 -0.02 -21.90
CA ILE A 148 3.36 1.41 -22.09
C ILE A 148 2.35 1.98 -21.08
N SER A 149 1.29 1.23 -20.77
CA SER A 149 0.29 1.62 -19.76
C SER A 149 0.92 1.77 -18.37
N THR A 150 1.76 0.83 -17.98
CA THR A 150 2.46 0.82 -16.69
C THR A 150 3.52 1.91 -16.62
N THR A 151 4.37 2.08 -17.65
CA THR A 151 5.35 3.17 -17.68
C THR A 151 4.68 4.54 -17.53
N ARG A 152 3.53 4.74 -18.19
CA ARG A 152 2.73 5.97 -18.07
C ARG A 152 2.21 6.19 -16.65
N ASP A 153 1.74 5.14 -15.97
CA ASP A 153 1.28 5.20 -14.59
C ASP A 153 2.44 5.51 -13.63
N LEU A 154 3.59 4.85 -13.79
CA LEU A 154 4.80 5.13 -13.00
C LEU A 154 5.29 6.56 -13.17
N MET A 155 5.27 7.12 -14.40
CA MET A 155 5.60 8.52 -14.62
C MET A 155 4.62 9.46 -13.92
N ALA A 156 3.32 9.16 -13.95
CA ALA A 156 2.30 9.93 -13.22
C ALA A 156 2.53 9.83 -11.70
N GLY A 157 2.94 8.65 -11.20
CA GLY A 157 3.34 8.43 -9.82
C GLY A 157 4.51 9.32 -9.37
N GLU A 158 5.56 9.46 -10.18
CA GLU A 158 6.69 10.35 -9.88
C GLU A 158 6.27 11.83 -9.82
N VAL A 159 5.36 12.25 -10.71
CA VAL A 159 4.76 13.59 -10.64
C VAL A 159 3.94 13.75 -9.35
N SER A 160 3.15 12.74 -8.97
CA SER A 160 2.39 12.75 -7.72
C SER A 160 3.31 12.87 -6.50
N LYS A 161 4.36 12.05 -6.40
CA LYS A 161 5.37 12.13 -5.32
C LYS A 161 5.97 13.55 -5.22
N PHE A 162 6.27 14.17 -6.36
CA PHE A 162 6.76 15.54 -6.39
C PHE A 162 5.74 16.56 -5.84
N ILE A 163 4.45 16.43 -6.18
CA ILE A 163 3.39 17.31 -5.70
C ILE A 163 3.15 17.11 -4.20
N VAL A 164 3.09 15.85 -3.72
CA VAL A 164 2.90 15.51 -2.30
C VAL A 164 4.00 16.13 -1.42
N ARG A 165 5.23 16.19 -1.94
CA ARG A 165 6.34 16.86 -1.25
C ARG A 165 6.15 18.38 -1.04
N GLN A 166 5.21 18.98 -1.74
CA GLN A 166 4.83 20.39 -1.54
C GLN A 166 3.63 20.55 -0.60
N MET A 167 2.92 19.46 -0.29
CA MET A 167 1.73 19.44 0.56
C MET A 167 2.04 19.10 2.03
N LEU A 168 3.15 18.41 2.28
CA LEU A 168 3.53 17.94 3.61
C LEU A 168 4.62 18.82 4.24
N PRO A 169 4.63 18.98 5.58
CA PRO A 169 5.69 19.66 6.30
C PRO A 169 7.06 19.04 6.02
N LYS A 170 8.10 19.90 6.00
CA LYS A 170 9.47 19.48 5.71
C LYS A 170 9.96 18.43 6.70
N GLU A 171 9.63 18.58 7.97
CA GLU A 171 10.05 17.68 9.05
C GLU A 171 9.55 16.24 8.79
N ILE A 172 8.32 16.10 8.34
CA ILE A 172 7.72 14.79 7.98
C ILE A 172 8.43 14.18 6.76
N LEU A 173 8.70 15.01 5.75
CA LEU A 173 9.41 14.57 4.54
C LEU A 173 10.86 14.17 4.82
N ASP A 174 11.55 14.89 5.70
CA ASP A 174 12.92 14.57 6.11
C ASP A 174 12.97 13.22 6.85
N LEU A 175 11.97 12.92 7.67
CA LEU A 175 11.86 11.60 8.34
C LEU A 175 11.56 10.48 7.33
N HIS A 176 10.70 10.75 6.34
CA HIS A 176 10.41 9.80 5.27
C HIS A 176 11.65 9.52 4.41
N ASP A 177 12.34 10.57 3.96
CA ASP A 177 13.54 10.45 3.13
C ASP A 177 14.70 9.74 3.84
N LYS A 178 14.76 9.87 5.16
CA LYS A 178 15.72 9.15 6.01
C LYS A 178 15.29 7.71 6.34
N GLY A 179 14.10 7.26 5.96
CA GLY A 179 13.59 5.93 6.28
C GLY A 179 13.32 5.72 7.78
N ILE A 180 13.03 6.79 8.52
CA ILE A 180 12.62 6.75 9.92
C ILE A 180 11.11 6.47 10.02
N ILE A 181 10.34 7.05 9.13
CA ILE A 181 8.95 6.71 8.83
C ILE A 181 8.82 6.43 7.34
N HIS A 182 7.72 5.79 6.93
CA HIS A 182 7.40 5.60 5.51
C HIS A 182 5.96 6.00 5.23
N ILE A 183 5.80 6.99 4.34
CA ILE A 183 4.49 7.42 3.84
C ILE A 183 4.20 6.54 2.62
N HIS A 184 3.29 5.57 2.79
CA HIS A 184 2.93 4.68 1.69
C HIS A 184 2.18 5.40 0.57
N ASP A 185 2.31 4.91 -0.65
CA ASP A 185 1.49 5.31 -1.81
C ASP A 185 1.52 6.84 -2.09
N MET A 186 2.68 7.47 -1.97
CA MET A 186 2.86 8.88 -2.37
C MET A 186 2.68 9.07 -3.88
N ASP A 187 2.88 8.02 -4.66
CA ASP A 187 2.66 7.95 -6.11
C ASP A 187 1.19 8.18 -6.52
N TYR A 188 0.24 7.96 -5.60
CA TYR A 188 -1.17 8.32 -5.77
C TYR A 188 -1.62 9.49 -4.87
N GLY A 189 -0.71 9.97 -4.02
CA GLY A 189 -1.00 10.96 -2.99
C GLY A 189 -1.49 12.31 -3.50
N ALA A 190 -1.22 12.73 -4.73
CA ALA A 190 -1.73 13.95 -5.34
C ALA A 190 -3.19 13.81 -5.81
N ASN A 191 -3.66 12.59 -6.08
CA ASN A 191 -5.01 12.32 -6.55
C ASN A 191 -6.02 12.17 -5.39
N ASP A 192 -7.31 12.43 -5.66
CA ASP A 192 -8.39 12.27 -4.68
C ASP A 192 -8.81 10.79 -4.58
N MET A 193 -7.84 9.93 -4.30
CA MET A 193 -7.96 8.48 -4.20
C MET A 193 -7.66 8.02 -2.77
N PHE A 194 -8.14 6.84 -2.41
CA PHE A 194 -7.85 6.17 -1.15
C PHE A 194 -7.28 4.77 -1.40
N ASN A 195 -6.80 4.10 -0.33
CA ASN A 195 -6.03 2.87 -0.47
C ASN A 195 -6.89 1.67 -0.87
N CYS A 196 -7.68 1.11 0.04
CA CYS A 196 -8.40 -0.15 -0.13
C CYS A 196 -9.87 -0.02 0.24
N ASP A 197 -10.71 -0.94 -0.27
CA ASP A 197 -12.13 -0.99 0.07
C ASP A 197 -12.73 -2.40 0.19
N LEU A 198 -13.87 -2.46 0.89
CA LEU A 198 -14.82 -3.57 0.86
C LEU A 198 -15.99 -3.14 -0.03
N VAL A 199 -16.01 -3.64 -1.25
CA VAL A 199 -17.03 -3.28 -2.24
C VAL A 199 -18.40 -3.79 -1.81
N ASN A 200 -19.40 -2.91 -1.77
CA ASN A 200 -20.78 -3.31 -1.52
C ASN A 200 -21.42 -3.91 -2.80
N LEU A 201 -20.88 -5.05 -3.21
CA LEU A 201 -21.35 -5.75 -4.41
C LEU A 201 -22.82 -6.14 -4.31
N GLN A 202 -23.31 -6.45 -3.11
CA GLN A 202 -24.72 -6.77 -2.90
C GLN A 202 -25.62 -5.61 -3.33
N ASP A 203 -25.37 -4.38 -2.86
CA ASP A 203 -26.16 -3.20 -3.25
C ASP A 203 -26.12 -2.96 -4.76
N MET A 204 -24.94 -3.11 -5.37
CA MET A 204 -24.75 -2.87 -6.80
C MET A 204 -25.49 -3.90 -7.68
N LEU A 205 -25.55 -5.16 -7.24
CA LEU A 205 -26.27 -6.23 -7.97
C LEU A 205 -27.78 -6.17 -7.71
N ASP A 206 -28.22 -5.89 -6.48
CA ASP A 206 -29.65 -5.87 -6.14
C ASP A 206 -30.36 -4.63 -6.71
N ASN A 207 -29.75 -3.44 -6.61
CA ASN A 207 -30.31 -2.17 -7.05
C ASN A 207 -29.84 -1.71 -8.44
N GLY A 208 -28.94 -2.47 -9.06
CA GLY A 208 -28.26 -2.08 -10.29
C GLY A 208 -27.18 -1.02 -10.04
N THR A 209 -26.40 -0.77 -11.08
CA THR A 209 -25.27 0.18 -11.06
C THR A 209 -25.15 0.92 -12.39
N VAL A 210 -24.15 1.81 -12.50
CA VAL A 210 -23.83 2.50 -13.75
C VAL A 210 -22.33 2.36 -14.02
N ILE A 211 -21.99 1.85 -15.20
CA ILE A 211 -20.61 1.74 -15.68
C ILE A 211 -20.49 2.52 -16.99
N ASN A 212 -19.54 3.42 -17.09
CA ASN A 212 -19.32 4.27 -18.26
C ASN A 212 -20.62 4.91 -18.78
N LYS A 213 -21.43 5.50 -17.88
CA LYS A 213 -22.71 6.14 -18.16
C LYS A 213 -23.79 5.17 -18.71
N LYS A 214 -23.59 3.87 -18.64
CA LYS A 214 -24.59 2.87 -19.03
C LYS A 214 -25.17 2.23 -17.78
N LYS A 215 -26.51 2.26 -17.68
CA LYS A 215 -27.25 1.60 -16.59
C LYS A 215 -27.19 0.09 -16.77
N ILE A 216 -26.83 -0.59 -15.69
CA ILE A 216 -26.83 -2.05 -15.58
C ILE A 216 -27.88 -2.42 -14.54
N ASN A 217 -28.90 -3.14 -14.97
CA ASN A 217 -29.96 -3.60 -14.09
C ASN A 217 -29.51 -4.82 -13.28
N SER A 218 -30.28 -5.16 -12.22
CA SER A 218 -30.05 -6.37 -11.43
C SER A 218 -29.99 -7.62 -12.32
N PRO A 219 -28.94 -8.47 -12.18
CA PRO A 219 -28.82 -9.72 -12.92
C PRO A 219 -29.94 -10.73 -12.59
N HIS A 220 -30.25 -11.60 -13.54
CA HIS A 220 -31.17 -12.72 -13.35
C HIS A 220 -30.50 -14.09 -13.30
N THR A 221 -29.20 -14.17 -13.62
CA THR A 221 -28.42 -15.40 -13.63
C THR A 221 -27.06 -15.18 -12.98
N LEU A 222 -26.44 -16.28 -12.54
CA LEU A 222 -25.10 -16.27 -11.97
C LEU A 222 -24.05 -15.78 -12.98
N LYS A 223 -24.12 -16.25 -14.21
CA LYS A 223 -23.19 -15.86 -15.27
C LYS A 223 -23.20 -14.34 -15.50
N THR A 224 -24.38 -13.73 -15.54
CA THR A 224 -24.51 -12.27 -15.68
C THR A 224 -23.99 -11.56 -14.43
N ALA A 225 -24.30 -12.04 -13.21
CA ALA A 225 -23.82 -11.46 -11.97
C ALA A 225 -22.28 -11.49 -11.87
N MET A 226 -21.65 -12.62 -12.23
CA MET A 226 -20.19 -12.75 -12.29
C MET A 226 -19.56 -11.79 -13.30
N THR A 227 -20.15 -11.66 -14.51
CA THR A 227 -19.69 -10.70 -15.52
C THR A 227 -19.76 -9.25 -15.02
N VAL A 228 -20.87 -8.89 -14.38
CA VAL A 228 -21.04 -7.53 -13.81
C VAL A 228 -20.05 -7.31 -12.68
N ALA A 229 -19.82 -8.30 -11.83
CA ALA A 229 -18.85 -8.20 -10.73
C ALA A 229 -17.41 -7.96 -11.23
N THR A 230 -16.98 -8.61 -12.31
CA THR A 230 -15.65 -8.35 -12.91
C THR A 230 -15.53 -6.96 -13.52
N GLN A 231 -16.60 -6.45 -14.16
CA GLN A 231 -16.64 -5.08 -14.68
C GLN A 231 -16.60 -4.05 -13.54
N ILE A 232 -17.33 -4.28 -12.45
CA ILE A 232 -17.27 -3.46 -11.24
C ILE A 232 -15.85 -3.45 -10.69
N SER A 233 -15.22 -4.64 -10.56
CA SER A 233 -13.85 -4.76 -10.06
C SER A 233 -12.85 -3.93 -10.87
N ALA A 234 -12.91 -4.00 -12.21
CA ALA A 234 -12.06 -3.22 -13.10
C ALA A 234 -12.27 -1.70 -12.95
N GLN A 235 -13.52 -1.27 -12.77
CA GLN A 235 -13.84 0.15 -12.57
C GLN A 235 -13.37 0.62 -11.18
N VAL A 236 -13.63 -0.12 -10.11
CA VAL A 236 -13.16 0.21 -8.75
C VAL A 236 -11.64 0.33 -8.73
N ALA A 237 -10.91 -0.64 -9.31
CA ALA A 237 -9.45 -0.62 -9.43
C ALA A 237 -8.89 0.60 -10.20
N SER A 238 -9.72 1.31 -10.98
CA SER A 238 -9.32 2.51 -11.68
C SER A 238 -9.54 3.80 -10.87
N PHE A 239 -10.20 3.73 -9.71
CA PHE A 239 -10.54 4.89 -8.88
C PHE A 239 -10.03 4.79 -7.44
N GLN A 240 -9.40 3.69 -7.07
CA GLN A 240 -8.63 3.51 -5.83
C GLN A 240 -7.30 2.83 -6.18
N TYR A 241 -6.29 2.89 -5.32
CA TYR A 241 -4.95 2.43 -5.69
C TYR A 241 -4.51 1.13 -5.02
N GLY A 242 -5.20 0.65 -4.01
CA GLY A 242 -4.89 -0.61 -3.33
C GLY A 242 -5.82 -1.75 -3.72
N GLY A 243 -6.04 -2.67 -2.81
CA GLY A 243 -6.87 -3.85 -3.03
C GLY A 243 -8.35 -3.62 -2.72
N GLN A 244 -9.18 -4.39 -3.37
CA GLN A 244 -10.61 -4.44 -3.13
C GLN A 244 -11.03 -5.86 -2.74
N THR A 245 -12.09 -5.99 -1.94
CA THR A 245 -12.64 -7.31 -1.58
C THR A 245 -14.13 -7.37 -1.87
N MET A 246 -14.54 -8.46 -2.51
CA MET A 246 -15.93 -8.84 -2.74
C MET A 246 -16.23 -10.14 -2.01
N SER A 247 -17.51 -10.39 -1.66
CA SER A 247 -17.91 -11.64 -1.04
C SER A 247 -18.66 -12.56 -2.00
N LEU A 248 -18.39 -13.87 -1.91
CA LEU A 248 -19.20 -14.89 -2.59
C LEU A 248 -20.63 -14.94 -2.06
N SER A 249 -20.89 -14.55 -0.82
CA SER A 249 -22.24 -14.48 -0.26
C SER A 249 -23.13 -13.47 -1.01
N HIS A 250 -22.53 -12.43 -1.62
CA HIS A 250 -23.24 -11.48 -2.47
C HIS A 250 -23.65 -12.06 -3.83
N LEU A 251 -22.94 -13.11 -4.29
CA LEU A 251 -23.21 -13.84 -5.54
C LEU A 251 -24.11 -15.04 -5.34
N ALA A 252 -24.16 -15.60 -4.14
CA ALA A 252 -24.94 -16.78 -3.81
C ALA A 252 -26.44 -16.73 -4.19
N PRO A 253 -27.16 -15.58 -4.02
CA PRO A 253 -28.56 -15.47 -4.46
C PRO A 253 -28.74 -15.72 -5.96
N TYR A 254 -27.73 -15.44 -6.77
CA TYR A 254 -27.80 -15.62 -8.23
C TYR A 254 -27.62 -17.08 -8.65
N VAL A 255 -27.06 -17.94 -7.81
CA VAL A 255 -27.09 -19.40 -7.98
C VAL A 255 -28.53 -19.89 -7.93
N ARG A 256 -29.33 -19.43 -6.95
CA ARG A 256 -30.78 -19.78 -6.86
C ARG A 256 -31.58 -19.23 -8.03
N LYS A 257 -31.36 -17.95 -8.40
CA LYS A 257 -32.01 -17.38 -9.59
C LYS A 257 -31.70 -18.16 -10.86
N SER A 258 -30.44 -18.58 -11.06
CA SER A 258 -30.07 -19.44 -12.18
C SER A 258 -30.79 -20.78 -12.14
N LYS A 259 -30.88 -21.40 -10.95
CA LYS A 259 -31.60 -22.66 -10.78
C LYS A 259 -33.07 -22.51 -11.17
N GLU A 260 -33.76 -21.45 -10.72
CA GLU A 260 -35.16 -21.16 -11.10
C GLU A 260 -35.34 -20.97 -12.60
N VAL A 261 -34.39 -20.31 -13.28
CA VAL A 261 -34.42 -20.14 -14.75
C VAL A 261 -34.26 -21.49 -15.43
N ILE A 262 -33.29 -22.30 -14.99
CA ILE A 262 -33.02 -23.62 -15.54
C ILE A 262 -34.21 -24.56 -15.28
N GLU A 263 -34.86 -24.53 -14.12
CA GLU A 263 -36.07 -25.30 -13.81
C GLU A 263 -37.22 -25.01 -14.79
N LYS A 264 -37.46 -23.69 -15.06
CA LYS A 264 -38.47 -23.29 -16.04
C LYS A 264 -38.14 -23.74 -17.45
N GLU A 265 -36.87 -23.63 -17.88
CA GLU A 265 -36.42 -24.13 -19.19
C GLU A 265 -36.63 -25.66 -19.30
N VAL A 266 -36.23 -26.41 -18.27
CA VAL A 266 -36.36 -27.87 -18.27
C VAL A 266 -37.82 -28.29 -18.27
N GLU A 267 -38.72 -27.57 -17.59
CA GLU A 267 -40.16 -27.84 -17.60
C GLU A 267 -40.78 -27.59 -19.00
N LEU A 268 -40.33 -26.56 -19.69
CA LEU A 268 -40.77 -26.23 -21.05
C LEU A 268 -40.21 -27.19 -22.10
N ASP A 269 -38.93 -27.53 -22.00
CA ASP A 269 -38.24 -28.40 -22.99
C ASP A 269 -38.60 -29.87 -22.87
N TYR A 270 -38.93 -30.32 -21.66
CA TYR A 270 -39.14 -31.74 -21.32
C TYR A 270 -40.40 -31.96 -20.47
N PRO A 271 -41.59 -31.50 -20.87
CA PRO A 271 -42.78 -31.59 -20.03
C PRO A 271 -43.17 -33.03 -19.66
N GLU A 272 -42.85 -33.98 -20.56
CA GLU A 272 -43.18 -35.40 -20.40
C GLU A 272 -42.28 -36.19 -19.46
N LEU A 273 -41.12 -35.63 -19.04
CA LEU A 273 -40.18 -36.34 -18.18
C LEU A 273 -40.68 -36.42 -16.73
N PRO A 274 -40.44 -37.57 -16.03
CA PRO A 274 -40.64 -37.65 -14.59
C PRO A 274 -39.79 -36.62 -13.83
N GLN A 275 -40.33 -36.10 -12.70
CA GLN A 275 -39.67 -35.06 -11.90
C GLN A 275 -38.23 -35.40 -11.52
N GLU A 276 -37.95 -36.64 -11.09
CA GLU A 276 -36.59 -37.11 -10.76
C GLU A 276 -35.59 -36.93 -11.93
N ARG A 277 -36.05 -37.12 -13.16
CA ARG A 277 -35.21 -36.93 -14.35
C ARG A 277 -35.01 -35.44 -14.65
N LYS A 278 -36.06 -34.62 -14.48
CA LYS A 278 -35.97 -33.14 -14.60
C LYS A 278 -34.96 -32.60 -13.57
N ASP A 279 -35.05 -33.02 -12.32
CA ASP A 279 -34.14 -32.59 -11.25
C ASP A 279 -32.67 -32.94 -11.57
N LYS A 280 -32.39 -34.13 -12.11
CA LYS A 280 -31.04 -34.50 -12.55
C LYS A 280 -30.53 -33.65 -13.72
N ILE A 281 -31.42 -33.22 -14.63
CA ILE A 281 -31.05 -32.30 -15.71
C ILE A 281 -30.77 -30.91 -15.17
N VAL A 282 -31.60 -30.42 -14.25
CA VAL A 282 -31.41 -29.10 -13.55
C VAL A 282 -30.06 -29.07 -12.84
N ASP A 283 -29.78 -30.11 -12.01
CA ASP A 283 -28.52 -30.18 -11.28
C ASP A 283 -27.29 -30.17 -12.21
N ARG A 284 -27.37 -30.94 -13.32
CA ARG A 284 -26.28 -30.98 -14.30
C ARG A 284 -26.08 -29.60 -14.99
N LYS A 285 -27.20 -28.96 -15.42
CA LYS A 285 -27.15 -27.65 -16.06
C LYS A 285 -26.62 -26.58 -15.09
N LEU A 286 -27.08 -26.61 -13.83
CA LEU A 286 -26.62 -25.65 -12.79
C LEU A 286 -25.14 -25.79 -12.48
N LYS A 287 -24.65 -27.06 -12.29
CA LYS A 287 -23.22 -27.32 -12.10
C LYS A 287 -22.38 -26.82 -13.26
N LYS A 288 -22.89 -27.01 -14.50
CA LYS A 288 -22.22 -26.49 -15.70
C LYS A 288 -22.18 -24.94 -15.68
N GLU A 289 -23.29 -24.30 -15.36
CA GLU A 289 -23.34 -22.82 -15.29
C GLU A 289 -22.39 -22.27 -14.23
N ILE A 290 -22.33 -22.89 -13.04
CA ILE A 290 -21.38 -22.52 -11.98
C ILE A 290 -19.96 -22.63 -12.50
N LYS A 291 -19.59 -23.76 -13.09
CA LYS A 291 -18.26 -24.00 -13.66
C LYS A 291 -17.88 -22.93 -14.70
N ASP A 292 -18.76 -22.71 -15.68
CA ASP A 292 -18.53 -21.77 -16.76
C ASP A 292 -18.45 -20.32 -16.24
N SER A 293 -19.24 -19.99 -15.21
CA SER A 293 -19.26 -18.64 -14.60
C SER A 293 -18.02 -18.36 -13.77
N VAL A 294 -17.54 -19.34 -12.98
CA VAL A 294 -16.30 -19.21 -12.21
C VAL A 294 -15.09 -19.12 -13.15
N GLN A 295 -15.06 -19.93 -14.22
CA GLN A 295 -14.02 -19.85 -15.23
C GLN A 295 -13.99 -18.47 -15.90
N LEU A 296 -15.16 -17.96 -16.29
CA LEU A 296 -15.30 -16.63 -16.86
C LEU A 296 -14.76 -15.54 -15.92
N PHE A 297 -15.11 -15.63 -14.62
CA PHE A 297 -14.63 -14.69 -13.60
C PHE A 297 -13.10 -14.72 -13.50
N ASN A 298 -12.51 -15.90 -13.36
CA ASN A 298 -11.06 -16.09 -13.25
C ASN A 298 -10.33 -15.52 -14.48
N TYR A 299 -10.81 -15.82 -15.69
CA TYR A 299 -10.21 -15.29 -16.93
C TYR A 299 -10.33 -13.76 -17.03
N GLN A 300 -11.50 -13.21 -16.73
CA GLN A 300 -11.69 -11.77 -16.81
C GLN A 300 -10.82 -11.00 -15.81
N ILE A 301 -10.74 -11.47 -14.57
CA ILE A 301 -9.88 -10.83 -13.56
C ILE A 301 -8.40 -10.91 -13.96
N SER A 302 -7.95 -12.02 -14.53
CA SER A 302 -6.55 -12.20 -14.93
C SER A 302 -6.17 -11.44 -16.22
N THR A 303 -7.14 -11.16 -17.11
CA THR A 303 -6.87 -10.59 -18.44
C THR A 303 -7.28 -9.12 -18.59
N ILE A 304 -8.15 -8.59 -17.73
CA ILE A 304 -8.53 -7.18 -17.72
C ILE A 304 -7.45 -6.37 -17.00
N GLN A 305 -6.91 -5.38 -17.69
CA GLN A 305 -6.04 -4.38 -17.06
C GLN A 305 -6.85 -3.18 -16.59
N SER A 306 -6.58 -2.72 -15.37
CA SER A 306 -7.04 -1.42 -14.87
C SER A 306 -6.27 -0.28 -15.57
N THR A 307 -6.69 0.96 -15.36
CA THR A 307 -5.97 2.14 -15.86
C THR A 307 -4.54 2.26 -15.32
N ASN A 308 -4.21 1.56 -14.22
CA ASN A 308 -2.90 1.54 -13.57
C ASN A 308 -1.94 0.52 -14.20
N GLY A 309 -2.31 -0.11 -15.31
CA GLY A 309 -1.46 -1.04 -16.06
C GLY A 309 -1.25 -2.41 -15.39
N GLN A 310 -2.12 -2.80 -14.47
CA GLN A 310 -2.09 -4.10 -13.78
C GLN A 310 -3.49 -4.72 -13.72
N ALA A 311 -3.57 -6.04 -13.49
CA ALA A 311 -4.84 -6.70 -13.19
C ALA A 311 -5.48 -6.12 -11.91
N PRO A 312 -6.82 -6.11 -11.79
CA PRO A 312 -7.48 -5.66 -10.57
C PRO A 312 -6.99 -6.44 -9.34
N PHE A 313 -6.53 -5.72 -8.32
CA PHE A 313 -6.07 -6.30 -7.07
C PHE A 313 -7.28 -6.69 -6.22
N ILE A 314 -7.86 -7.87 -6.49
CA ILE A 314 -9.11 -8.33 -5.89
C ILE A 314 -8.93 -9.55 -4.99
N SER A 315 -9.60 -9.51 -3.83
CA SER A 315 -9.81 -10.66 -2.95
C SER A 315 -11.27 -11.09 -2.95
N LEU A 316 -11.51 -12.40 -2.89
CA LEU A 316 -12.84 -13.00 -2.73
C LEU A 316 -12.98 -13.58 -1.33
N CYS A 317 -13.93 -13.07 -0.57
CA CYS A 317 -14.32 -13.63 0.72
C CYS A 317 -15.16 -14.90 0.50
N ILE A 318 -14.73 -15.99 1.12
CA ILE A 318 -15.40 -17.30 1.14
C ILE A 318 -15.76 -17.58 2.60
N TYR A 319 -16.83 -16.98 3.07
CA TYR A 319 -17.36 -17.17 4.41
C TYR A 319 -18.76 -17.79 4.32
N LEU A 320 -18.89 -19.08 4.65
CA LEU A 320 -20.13 -19.84 4.46
C LEU A 320 -21.28 -19.22 5.26
N SER A 321 -21.03 -18.90 6.53
CA SER A 321 -22.03 -18.39 7.47
C SER A 321 -22.18 -16.86 7.41
N GLU A 322 -21.63 -16.17 6.40
CA GLU A 322 -21.74 -14.71 6.29
C GLU A 322 -23.18 -14.25 6.03
N ARG A 323 -23.95 -15.04 5.26
CA ARG A 323 -25.35 -14.76 4.95
C ARG A 323 -26.18 -16.00 5.21
N GLU A 324 -26.98 -15.94 6.28
CA GLU A 324 -27.84 -17.02 6.72
C GLU A 324 -28.71 -17.58 5.58
N GLY A 325 -28.74 -18.89 5.44
CA GLY A 325 -29.54 -19.61 4.47
C GLY A 325 -28.97 -19.67 3.06
N TYR A 326 -27.72 -19.19 2.85
CA TYR A 326 -27.00 -19.28 1.55
C TYR A 326 -25.72 -20.11 1.63
N GLU A 327 -25.50 -20.82 2.73
CA GLU A 327 -24.28 -21.59 3.01
C GLU A 327 -24.00 -22.60 1.88
N LYS A 328 -25.03 -23.28 1.41
CA LYS A 328 -24.93 -24.26 0.32
C LYS A 328 -24.49 -23.62 -0.99
N GLU A 329 -25.07 -22.50 -1.37
CA GLU A 329 -24.72 -21.80 -2.62
C GLU A 329 -23.30 -21.25 -2.55
N VAL A 330 -22.88 -20.68 -1.40
CA VAL A 330 -21.50 -20.25 -1.17
C VAL A 330 -20.54 -21.43 -1.27
N ALA A 331 -20.89 -22.59 -0.68
CA ALA A 331 -20.08 -23.81 -0.76
C ALA A 331 -19.94 -24.34 -2.20
N MET A 332 -21.02 -24.30 -3.01
CA MET A 332 -20.98 -24.68 -4.42
C MET A 332 -20.05 -23.78 -5.25
N LEU A 333 -20.08 -22.48 -5.00
CA LEU A 333 -19.16 -21.52 -5.64
C LEU A 333 -17.71 -21.75 -5.19
N ALA A 334 -17.49 -21.89 -3.89
CA ALA A 334 -16.18 -22.14 -3.31
C ALA A 334 -15.54 -23.44 -3.83
N GLU A 335 -16.33 -24.52 -3.90
CA GLU A 335 -15.90 -25.81 -4.48
C GLU A 335 -15.32 -25.62 -5.89
N GLU A 336 -16.03 -24.88 -6.73
CA GLU A 336 -15.59 -24.68 -8.11
C GLU A 336 -14.38 -23.75 -8.20
N PHE A 337 -14.30 -22.69 -7.37
CA PHE A 337 -13.11 -21.85 -7.27
C PHE A 337 -11.88 -22.66 -6.87
N PHE A 338 -11.99 -23.55 -5.86
CA PHE A 338 -10.87 -24.39 -5.43
C PHE A 338 -10.47 -25.41 -6.51
N LYS A 339 -11.43 -26.05 -7.19
CA LYS A 339 -11.13 -26.96 -8.29
C LYS A 339 -10.36 -26.29 -9.42
N GLN A 340 -10.80 -25.12 -9.85
CA GLN A 340 -10.10 -24.38 -10.89
C GLN A 340 -8.75 -23.83 -10.42
N ARG A 341 -8.63 -23.50 -9.12
CA ARG A 341 -7.34 -23.12 -8.54
C ARG A 341 -6.35 -24.29 -8.54
N ILE A 342 -6.81 -25.49 -8.17
CA ILE A 342 -6.01 -26.73 -8.24
C ILE A 342 -5.54 -27.00 -9.66
N GLU A 343 -6.41 -26.85 -10.64
CA GLU A 343 -6.09 -27.03 -12.05
C GLU A 343 -5.04 -26.03 -12.54
N GLY A 344 -5.12 -24.78 -12.08
CA GLY A 344 -4.28 -23.68 -12.54
C GLY A 344 -4.73 -23.10 -13.88
N MET A 345 -4.16 -21.93 -14.25
CA MET A 345 -4.41 -21.27 -15.53
C MET A 345 -3.20 -21.44 -16.44
N GLU A 346 -3.44 -21.77 -17.70
CA GLU A 346 -2.39 -21.88 -18.69
C GLU A 346 -1.86 -20.51 -19.06
N ASN A 347 -0.53 -20.35 -18.98
CA ASN A 347 0.16 -19.12 -19.38
C ASN A 347 0.57 -19.19 -20.86
N GLU A 348 1.21 -18.15 -21.37
CA GLU A 348 1.67 -18.04 -22.76
C GLU A 348 2.65 -19.14 -23.18
N ASN A 349 3.34 -19.77 -22.23
CA ASN A 349 4.28 -20.87 -22.46
C ASN A 349 3.60 -22.26 -22.42
N GLY A 350 2.25 -22.33 -22.38
CA GLY A 350 1.49 -23.57 -22.33
C GLY A 350 1.56 -24.31 -20.99
N VAL A 351 1.94 -23.61 -19.91
CA VAL A 351 2.12 -24.19 -18.58
C VAL A 351 1.00 -23.73 -17.65
N LYS A 352 0.44 -24.67 -16.88
CA LYS A 352 -0.58 -24.37 -15.86
C LYS A 352 0.06 -23.78 -14.60
N ALA A 353 0.15 -22.46 -14.56
CA ALA A 353 0.74 -21.68 -13.47
C ALA A 353 -0.26 -21.42 -12.32
N THR A 354 0.27 -21.04 -11.17
CA THR A 354 -0.51 -20.55 -10.03
C THR A 354 -1.06 -19.16 -10.34
N GLN A 355 -2.37 -18.96 -10.16
CA GLN A 355 -2.99 -17.64 -10.34
C GLN A 355 -2.74 -16.75 -9.13
N THR A 356 -2.30 -15.52 -9.37
CA THR A 356 -2.14 -14.50 -8.32
C THR A 356 -3.50 -13.91 -7.89
N PHE A 357 -4.39 -13.64 -8.84
CA PHE A 357 -5.72 -13.07 -8.60
C PHE A 357 -6.84 -13.89 -9.25
N PRO A 358 -8.05 -13.88 -8.64
CA PRO A 358 -8.41 -13.29 -7.34
C PRO A 358 -7.72 -14.02 -6.19
N LYS A 359 -7.33 -13.30 -5.13
CA LYS A 359 -6.92 -13.90 -3.88
C LYS A 359 -8.14 -14.49 -3.18
N LEU A 360 -8.08 -15.74 -2.71
CA LEU A 360 -9.18 -16.41 -2.03
C LEU A 360 -8.96 -16.37 -0.51
N LEU A 361 -9.95 -15.84 0.23
CA LEU A 361 -9.95 -15.75 1.68
C LEU A 361 -10.96 -16.73 2.23
N TYR A 362 -10.50 -17.88 2.73
CA TYR A 362 -11.36 -18.94 3.25
C TYR A 362 -11.51 -18.84 4.76
N PHE A 363 -12.75 -18.66 5.20
CA PHE A 363 -13.10 -18.54 6.60
C PHE A 363 -13.32 -19.93 7.21
N LEU A 364 -12.52 -20.23 8.23
CA LEU A 364 -12.68 -21.41 9.07
C LEU A 364 -13.69 -21.08 10.16
N ASP A 365 -14.75 -21.88 10.23
CA ASP A 365 -15.78 -21.78 11.27
C ASP A 365 -16.19 -23.17 11.81
N GLU A 366 -17.15 -23.19 12.70
CA GLU A 366 -17.62 -24.43 13.34
C GLU A 366 -18.19 -25.44 12.34
N ASN A 367 -18.72 -24.95 11.18
CA ASN A 367 -19.40 -25.76 10.18
C ASN A 367 -18.45 -26.43 9.19
N ASN A 368 -17.15 -26.03 9.17
CA ASN A 368 -16.24 -26.52 8.15
C ASN A 368 -14.86 -26.98 8.65
N THR A 369 -14.47 -26.69 9.91
CA THR A 369 -13.08 -26.89 10.38
C THR A 369 -12.76 -28.32 10.77
N TYR A 370 -13.69 -29.02 11.40
CA TYR A 370 -13.45 -30.34 11.99
C TYR A 370 -14.27 -31.45 11.36
N GLU A 371 -13.75 -32.68 11.47
CA GLU A 371 -14.46 -33.88 11.03
C GLU A 371 -15.83 -34.00 11.72
N GLY A 372 -16.86 -34.32 10.92
CA GLY A 372 -18.26 -34.35 11.37
C GLY A 372 -19.02 -33.05 11.15
N SER A 373 -18.37 -31.92 10.84
CA SER A 373 -19.08 -30.71 10.42
C SER A 373 -19.57 -30.84 8.97
N GLU A 374 -20.66 -30.14 8.63
CA GLU A 374 -21.37 -30.27 7.35
C GLU A 374 -20.48 -29.98 6.13
N TYR A 375 -19.60 -29.00 6.24
CA TYR A 375 -18.75 -28.55 5.13
C TYR A 375 -17.26 -28.89 5.32
N PHE A 376 -16.90 -29.81 6.18
CA PHE A 376 -15.51 -30.26 6.37
C PHE A 376 -14.84 -30.73 5.08
N TRP A 377 -15.60 -31.34 4.20
CA TRP A 377 -15.14 -31.77 2.88
C TRP A 377 -14.59 -30.58 2.05
N LEU A 378 -15.16 -29.38 2.22
CA LEU A 378 -14.71 -28.18 1.53
C LEU A 378 -13.36 -27.70 2.08
N THR A 379 -13.12 -27.82 3.40
CA THR A 379 -11.81 -27.54 4.01
C THR A 379 -10.74 -28.52 3.52
N LYS A 380 -11.07 -29.81 3.35
CA LYS A 380 -10.14 -30.75 2.71
C LYS A 380 -9.79 -30.34 1.27
N LEU A 381 -10.75 -29.89 0.50
CA LEU A 381 -10.52 -29.39 -0.86
C LEU A 381 -9.69 -28.08 -0.84
N ALA A 382 -9.93 -27.19 0.12
CA ALA A 382 -9.12 -25.98 0.34
C ALA A 382 -7.66 -26.33 0.67
N VAL A 383 -7.42 -27.31 1.54
CA VAL A 383 -6.09 -27.82 1.89
C VAL A 383 -5.41 -28.45 0.67
N GLU A 384 -6.13 -29.22 -0.15
CA GLU A 384 -5.60 -29.73 -1.43
C GLU A 384 -5.18 -28.59 -2.35
N SER A 385 -6.01 -27.56 -2.48
CA SER A 385 -5.70 -26.36 -3.27
C SER A 385 -4.45 -25.65 -2.72
N THR A 386 -4.38 -25.46 -1.40
CA THR A 386 -3.22 -24.85 -0.74
C THR A 386 -1.94 -25.65 -0.99
N SER A 387 -1.98 -26.98 -0.84
CA SER A 387 -0.81 -27.83 -1.05
C SER A 387 -0.21 -27.77 -2.46
N LYS A 388 -1.02 -27.38 -3.46
CA LYS A 388 -0.61 -27.28 -4.87
C LYS A 388 -0.34 -25.86 -5.33
N ARG A 389 -1.05 -24.87 -4.77
CA ARG A 389 -1.13 -23.50 -5.32
C ARG A 389 -0.99 -22.39 -4.28
N MET A 390 -0.65 -22.69 -3.03
CA MET A 390 -0.54 -21.70 -1.95
C MET A 390 -1.82 -20.87 -1.74
N ASN A 391 -2.98 -21.40 -2.03
CA ASN A 391 -4.26 -20.71 -2.02
C ASN A 391 -5.40 -21.70 -1.71
N PRO A 392 -6.37 -21.37 -0.82
CA PRO A 392 -6.67 -20.08 -0.24
C PRO A 392 -5.82 -19.72 0.98
N ASP A 393 -5.98 -18.46 1.44
CA ASP A 393 -5.57 -18.01 2.77
C ASP A 393 -6.65 -18.34 3.79
N TYR A 394 -6.28 -18.43 5.07
CA TYR A 394 -7.18 -18.88 6.14
C TYR A 394 -7.44 -17.77 7.16
N ILE A 395 -8.73 -17.53 7.46
CA ILE A 395 -9.20 -16.60 8.48
C ILE A 395 -10.02 -17.37 9.52
N SER A 396 -9.65 -17.27 10.79
CA SER A 396 -10.38 -17.89 11.89
C SER A 396 -11.55 -17.03 12.32
N VAL A 397 -12.77 -17.51 12.11
CA VAL A 397 -14.00 -16.89 12.63
C VAL A 397 -13.98 -16.84 14.16
N LYS A 398 -13.50 -17.89 14.81
CA LYS A 398 -13.36 -17.98 16.27
C LYS A 398 -12.49 -16.85 16.82
N LYS A 399 -11.23 -16.76 16.34
CA LYS A 399 -10.29 -15.73 16.82
C LYS A 399 -10.71 -14.33 16.43
N MET A 400 -11.32 -14.17 15.28
CA MET A 400 -11.82 -12.88 14.85
C MET A 400 -12.96 -12.38 15.73
N LYS A 401 -13.92 -13.27 16.07
CA LYS A 401 -15.01 -12.94 17.01
C LYS A 401 -14.50 -12.68 18.42
N GLU A 402 -13.51 -13.45 18.91
CA GLU A 402 -12.86 -13.19 20.20
C GLU A 402 -12.21 -11.79 20.26
N ASN A 403 -11.55 -11.36 19.18
CA ASN A 403 -10.81 -10.10 19.13
C ASN A 403 -11.67 -8.88 18.82
N THR A 404 -12.71 -9.02 18.00
CA THR A 404 -13.48 -7.89 17.43
C THR A 404 -14.99 -7.97 17.69
N GLY A 405 -15.49 -9.11 18.14
CA GLY A 405 -16.92 -9.41 18.27
C GLY A 405 -17.60 -9.87 16.99
N PHE A 406 -16.93 -9.82 15.84
CA PHE A 406 -17.51 -10.11 14.52
C PHE A 406 -16.52 -10.88 13.64
N ALA A 407 -17.04 -11.51 12.57
CA ALA A 407 -16.25 -12.04 11.48
C ALA A 407 -16.61 -11.31 10.18
N TYR A 408 -15.62 -10.75 9.49
CA TYR A 408 -15.75 -9.99 8.26
C TYR A 408 -14.43 -10.01 7.48
N PRO A 409 -14.43 -9.80 6.16
CA PRO A 409 -13.20 -9.91 5.36
C PRO A 409 -12.27 -8.72 5.56
N CYS A 410 -10.98 -8.96 5.24
CA CYS A 410 -10.02 -7.89 5.02
C CYS A 410 -10.18 -7.29 3.62
N MET A 411 -9.69 -6.06 3.47
CA MET A 411 -9.51 -5.40 2.18
C MET A 411 -8.18 -5.81 1.57
N GLY A 412 -8.18 -6.15 0.28
CA GLY A 412 -6.97 -6.50 -0.45
C GLY A 412 -6.17 -7.61 0.23
N CYS A 413 -4.93 -7.30 0.63
CA CYS A 413 -4.03 -8.31 1.19
C CYS A 413 -4.31 -8.65 2.66
N ARG A 414 -4.54 -7.66 3.55
CA ARG A 414 -4.68 -7.92 5.01
C ARG A 414 -5.30 -6.79 5.83
N ALA A 415 -5.75 -5.70 5.21
CA ALA A 415 -6.28 -4.56 5.96
C ALA A 415 -7.70 -4.84 6.47
N PHE A 416 -7.91 -4.79 7.79
CA PHE A 416 -9.23 -4.93 8.39
C PHE A 416 -9.76 -3.56 8.81
N LEU A 417 -11.08 -3.39 8.71
CA LEU A 417 -11.78 -2.23 9.23
C LEU A 417 -12.33 -2.55 10.61
N SER A 418 -12.11 -1.68 11.58
CA SER A 418 -12.77 -1.85 12.89
C SER A 418 -14.30 -1.87 12.73
N PRO A 419 -15.03 -2.72 13.46
CA PRO A 419 -16.49 -2.73 13.43
C PRO A 419 -17.06 -1.33 13.63
N PHE A 420 -18.10 -0.99 12.88
CA PHE A 420 -18.68 0.35 12.86
C PHE A 420 -20.20 0.27 12.73
N LYS A 421 -20.89 1.09 13.52
CA LYS A 421 -22.35 1.28 13.41
C LYS A 421 -22.64 2.51 12.58
N ASP A 422 -23.57 2.37 11.65
CA ASP A 422 -24.09 3.49 10.89
C ASP A 422 -24.99 4.39 11.76
N LYS A 423 -25.53 5.44 11.17
CA LYS A 423 -26.45 6.37 11.85
C LYS A 423 -27.77 5.75 12.35
N ASN A 424 -28.12 4.57 11.84
CA ASN A 424 -29.31 3.83 12.28
C ASN A 424 -28.97 2.83 13.41
N GLY A 425 -27.70 2.73 13.80
CA GLY A 425 -27.21 1.78 14.79
C GLY A 425 -26.92 0.38 14.25
N GLU A 426 -26.97 0.19 12.92
CA GLU A 426 -26.70 -1.08 12.25
C GLU A 426 -25.21 -1.25 12.00
N TRP A 427 -24.71 -2.48 12.21
CA TRP A 427 -23.32 -2.81 11.91
C TRP A 427 -23.10 -2.90 10.39
N ILE A 428 -22.10 -2.17 9.89
CA ILE A 428 -21.73 -2.18 8.48
C ILE A 428 -20.29 -2.60 8.29
N PHE A 429 -20.06 -3.45 7.31
CA PHE A 429 -18.73 -3.93 6.92
C PHE A 429 -18.40 -3.55 5.48
N TYR A 430 -19.30 -3.71 4.54
CA TYR A 430 -19.13 -3.35 3.13
C TYR A 430 -19.48 -1.88 2.85
N GLY A 431 -19.00 -1.38 1.72
CA GLY A 431 -19.12 0.05 1.36
C GLY A 431 -18.24 0.93 2.25
N ARG A 432 -17.07 0.44 2.64
CA ARG A 432 -16.11 1.12 3.53
C ARG A 432 -14.69 0.99 3.00
N GLY A 433 -13.79 1.86 3.44
CA GLY A 433 -12.41 1.85 2.96
C GLY A 433 -11.38 2.37 3.97
N ASN A 434 -10.12 2.31 3.55
CA ASN A 434 -8.96 2.83 4.26
C ASN A 434 -8.34 3.98 3.46
N LEU A 435 -8.15 5.12 4.10
CA LEU A 435 -7.62 6.34 3.48
C LEU A 435 -6.12 6.25 3.18
N GLY A 436 -5.38 5.43 3.89
CA GLY A 436 -3.96 5.21 3.67
C GLY A 436 -3.17 4.91 4.92
N VAL A 437 -1.86 4.72 4.76
CA VAL A 437 -0.93 4.19 5.76
C VAL A 437 0.27 5.10 5.91
N CYS A 438 0.77 5.24 7.15
CA CYS A 438 2.12 5.69 7.46
C CYS A 438 2.77 4.69 8.40
N SER A 439 3.95 4.17 8.06
CA SER A 439 4.66 3.16 8.85
C SER A 439 5.86 3.73 9.58
N ILE A 440 6.12 3.23 10.80
CA ILE A 440 7.27 3.58 11.63
C ILE A 440 8.34 2.48 11.60
N ASN A 441 9.61 2.90 11.52
CA ASN A 441 10.80 2.04 11.66
C ASN A 441 11.14 1.89 13.14
N LEU A 442 10.58 0.87 13.80
CA LEU A 442 10.77 0.65 15.23
C LEU A 442 12.24 0.34 15.62
N PRO A 443 13.00 -0.49 14.86
CA PRO A 443 14.43 -0.68 15.14
C PRO A 443 15.23 0.60 15.15
N HIS A 444 14.88 1.57 14.29
CA HIS A 444 15.52 2.87 14.28
C HIS A 444 15.22 3.68 15.57
N VAL A 445 14.02 3.53 16.14
CA VAL A 445 13.68 4.11 17.45
C VAL A 445 14.56 3.50 18.54
N ALA A 446 14.64 2.17 18.59
CA ALA A 446 15.40 1.44 19.58
C ALA A 446 16.90 1.78 19.53
N LEU A 447 17.49 1.79 18.34
CA LEU A 447 18.90 2.16 18.18
C LEU A 447 19.16 3.63 18.54
N SER A 448 18.23 4.54 18.24
CA SER A 448 18.34 5.96 18.61
C SER A 448 18.30 6.19 20.13
N SER A 449 17.71 5.28 20.91
CA SER A 449 17.66 5.36 22.38
C SER A 449 18.97 4.96 23.07
N ASN A 450 19.91 4.33 22.32
CA ASN A 450 21.16 3.79 22.86
C ASN A 450 20.96 2.84 24.07
N GLY A 451 19.89 2.03 24.04
CA GLY A 451 19.55 1.06 25.09
C GLY A 451 18.81 1.65 26.30
N ASP A 452 18.54 2.94 26.32
CA ASP A 452 17.73 3.61 27.34
C ASP A 452 16.24 3.40 27.02
N ILE A 453 15.55 2.69 27.91
CA ILE A 453 14.12 2.34 27.74
C ILE A 453 13.21 3.56 27.86
N ASP A 454 13.48 4.49 28.77
CA ASP A 454 12.64 5.68 28.93
C ASP A 454 12.77 6.58 27.69
N LYS A 455 13.99 6.77 27.21
CA LYS A 455 14.26 7.48 25.96
C LYS A 455 13.66 6.79 24.73
N PHE A 456 13.58 5.45 24.72
CA PHE A 456 12.90 4.72 23.67
C PHE A 456 11.43 5.15 23.55
N TRP A 457 10.69 5.20 24.67
CA TRP A 457 9.29 5.60 24.67
C TRP A 457 9.11 7.07 24.26
N GLU A 458 9.98 7.98 24.71
CA GLU A 458 9.95 9.39 24.32
C GLU A 458 10.13 9.56 22.81
N ILE A 459 11.14 8.94 22.21
CA ILE A 459 11.40 9.00 20.77
C ILE A 459 10.27 8.32 19.98
N LEU A 460 9.72 7.22 20.49
CA LEU A 460 8.62 6.53 19.87
C LEU A 460 7.40 7.44 19.78
N ASP A 461 7.00 8.07 20.87
CA ASP A 461 5.84 8.96 20.94
C ASP A 461 6.02 10.20 20.05
N GLU A 462 7.21 10.79 19.99
CA GLU A 462 7.53 11.88 19.08
C GLU A 462 7.30 11.46 17.60
N ARG A 463 7.84 10.31 17.20
CA ARG A 463 7.73 9.85 15.81
C ARG A 463 6.32 9.40 15.44
N LEU A 464 5.58 8.83 16.38
CA LEU A 464 4.17 8.47 16.22
C LEU A 464 3.30 9.69 15.93
N GLU A 465 3.61 10.85 16.53
CA GLU A 465 2.88 12.09 16.25
C GLU A 465 3.04 12.53 14.79
N TYR A 466 4.21 12.36 14.17
CA TYR A 466 4.37 12.62 12.74
C TYR A 466 3.55 11.65 11.87
N CYS A 467 3.47 10.37 12.25
CA CYS A 467 2.60 9.40 11.56
C CYS A 467 1.12 9.79 11.68
N ARG A 468 0.68 10.30 12.84
CA ARG A 468 -0.67 10.81 13.05
C ARG A 468 -0.98 11.98 12.11
N GLN A 469 -0.05 12.94 11.98
CA GLN A 469 -0.21 14.10 11.09
C GLN A 469 -0.32 13.69 9.62
N VAL A 470 0.39 12.66 9.18
CA VAL A 470 0.22 12.09 7.82
C VAL A 470 -1.19 11.53 7.64
N GLY A 471 -1.71 10.83 8.62
CA GLY A 471 -3.09 10.31 8.59
C GLY A 471 -4.13 11.43 8.54
N GLU A 472 -3.94 12.48 9.32
CA GLU A 472 -4.79 13.67 9.31
C GLU A 472 -4.74 14.40 7.95
N TRP A 473 -3.55 14.51 7.34
CA TRP A 473 -3.39 15.06 5.99
C TRP A 473 -4.20 14.27 4.97
N ARG A 474 -4.17 12.93 4.99
CA ARG A 474 -4.95 12.08 4.06
C ARG A 474 -6.45 12.31 4.22
N TYR A 475 -6.94 12.39 5.43
CA TYR A 475 -8.35 12.69 5.69
C TYR A 475 -8.73 14.10 5.22
N ASN A 476 -7.93 15.11 5.58
CA ASN A 476 -8.21 16.51 5.22
C ASN A 476 -8.21 16.73 3.71
N LYS A 477 -7.40 15.98 2.97
CA LYS A 477 -7.37 16.00 1.51
C LYS A 477 -8.71 15.60 0.87
N MET A 478 -9.52 14.77 1.53
CA MET A 478 -10.83 14.35 1.03
C MET A 478 -11.93 15.40 1.26
N LYS A 479 -11.67 16.46 2.02
CA LYS A 479 -12.63 17.57 2.23
C LYS A 479 -12.78 18.38 0.95
N GLY A 480 -14.03 18.71 0.60
CA GLY A 480 -14.35 19.46 -0.62
C GLY A 480 -14.39 18.62 -1.90
N VAL A 481 -13.89 17.39 -1.87
CA VAL A 481 -13.92 16.46 -3.02
C VAL A 481 -15.38 16.07 -3.31
N LYS A 482 -15.78 16.17 -4.59
CA LYS A 482 -17.15 15.88 -5.03
C LYS A 482 -17.31 14.44 -5.50
N ALA A 483 -18.47 13.84 -5.26
CA ALA A 483 -18.75 12.44 -5.62
C ALA A 483 -18.57 12.13 -7.12
N LYS A 484 -18.67 13.12 -7.99
CA LYS A 484 -18.48 12.99 -9.45
C LYS A 484 -17.05 12.65 -9.87
N VAL A 485 -16.03 12.76 -9.00
CA VAL A 485 -14.64 12.40 -9.35
C VAL A 485 -14.46 10.89 -9.52
N ALA A 486 -15.23 10.09 -8.76
CA ALA A 486 -15.19 8.63 -8.82
C ALA A 486 -16.62 8.04 -8.74
N PRO A 487 -17.41 8.12 -9.83
CA PRO A 487 -18.85 7.80 -9.81
C PRO A 487 -19.14 6.37 -9.35
N ILE A 488 -18.34 5.38 -9.75
CA ILE A 488 -18.55 3.98 -9.37
C ILE A 488 -18.48 3.79 -7.83
N LEU A 489 -17.57 4.53 -7.17
CA LEU A 489 -17.39 4.47 -5.73
C LEU A 489 -18.50 5.23 -5.00
N TRP A 490 -18.71 6.49 -5.36
CA TRP A 490 -19.49 7.41 -4.55
C TRP A 490 -20.93 7.58 -4.96
N GLN A 491 -21.28 7.29 -6.24
CA GLN A 491 -22.64 7.51 -6.76
C GLN A 491 -23.39 6.22 -7.11
N HIS A 492 -22.66 5.13 -7.42
CA HIS A 492 -23.25 3.93 -8.04
C HIS A 492 -23.15 2.65 -7.21
N GLY A 493 -22.88 2.78 -5.91
CA GLY A 493 -23.13 1.75 -4.92
C GLY A 493 -21.90 0.98 -4.41
N ALA A 494 -20.70 1.13 -4.99
CA ALA A 494 -19.54 0.42 -4.45
C ALA A 494 -19.25 0.83 -2.99
N ILE A 495 -19.35 2.13 -2.69
CA ILE A 495 -19.25 2.69 -1.34
C ILE A 495 -20.58 3.35 -0.94
N ALA A 496 -21.09 4.27 -1.77
CA ALA A 496 -22.26 5.08 -1.46
C ALA A 496 -23.10 5.36 -2.71
N ARG A 497 -24.27 6.03 -2.50
CA ARG A 497 -25.15 6.53 -3.55
C ARG A 497 -25.40 8.02 -3.34
N LEU A 498 -24.32 8.82 -3.40
CA LEU A 498 -24.36 10.28 -3.30
C LEU A 498 -24.79 10.93 -4.61
N ASN A 499 -25.29 12.17 -4.54
CA ASN A 499 -25.45 13.00 -5.73
C ASN A 499 -24.08 13.48 -6.23
N PRO A 500 -23.95 13.81 -7.53
CA PRO A 500 -22.66 14.21 -8.13
C PRO A 500 -21.95 15.36 -7.41
N GLU A 501 -22.69 16.33 -6.87
CA GLU A 501 -22.16 17.53 -6.20
C GLU A 501 -22.03 17.37 -4.67
N ASP A 502 -22.44 16.24 -4.10
CA ASP A 502 -22.22 15.94 -2.70
C ASP A 502 -20.73 15.73 -2.40
N GLU A 503 -20.28 16.12 -1.21
CA GLU A 503 -18.91 15.90 -0.77
C GLU A 503 -18.71 14.47 -0.26
N VAL A 504 -17.63 13.82 -0.71
CA VAL A 504 -17.30 12.43 -0.36
C VAL A 504 -16.99 12.26 1.12
N ILE A 505 -16.52 13.32 1.78
CA ILE A 505 -16.20 13.30 3.21
C ILE A 505 -17.41 12.89 4.06
N LYS A 506 -18.61 13.24 3.62
CA LYS A 506 -19.86 12.82 4.26
C LYS A 506 -20.01 11.30 4.30
N ALA A 507 -19.74 10.63 3.19
CA ALA A 507 -19.78 9.17 3.14
C ALA A 507 -18.62 8.54 3.93
N ILE A 508 -17.43 9.15 3.91
CA ILE A 508 -16.26 8.70 4.68
C ILE A 508 -16.58 8.68 6.16
N ASP A 509 -17.20 9.76 6.68
CA ASP A 509 -17.61 9.86 8.09
C ASP A 509 -18.77 8.91 8.43
N GLU A 510 -19.82 8.89 7.61
CA GLU A 510 -21.03 8.06 7.83
C GLU A 510 -20.74 6.55 7.70
N LYS A 511 -19.67 6.15 6.99
CA LYS A 511 -19.27 4.76 6.80
C LYS A 511 -18.10 4.34 7.69
N GLY A 512 -17.48 5.30 8.40
CA GLY A 512 -16.40 5.02 9.33
C GLY A 512 -15.14 4.47 8.63
N PHE A 513 -14.64 5.18 7.63
CA PHE A 513 -13.36 4.89 6.99
C PHE A 513 -12.23 4.89 8.02
N THR A 514 -11.19 4.12 7.77
CA THR A 514 -10.02 4.05 8.66
C THR A 514 -8.84 4.83 8.11
N VAL A 515 -7.94 5.20 9.01
CA VAL A 515 -6.56 5.61 8.76
C VAL A 515 -5.66 4.64 9.50
N THR A 516 -4.56 4.20 8.92
CA THR A 516 -3.77 3.15 9.54
C THR A 516 -2.36 3.62 9.91
N LEU A 517 -1.95 3.24 11.14
CA LEU A 517 -0.58 3.31 11.62
C LEU A 517 0.09 1.97 11.32
N GLY A 518 1.07 1.97 10.41
CA GLY A 518 1.91 0.82 10.13
C GLY A 518 3.14 0.75 11.04
N TYR A 519 3.73 -0.43 11.17
CA TYR A 519 4.97 -0.63 11.94
C TYR A 519 5.79 -1.79 11.38
N SER A 520 7.11 -1.75 11.63
CA SER A 520 8.07 -2.78 11.23
C SER A 520 9.04 -3.09 12.33
N GLY A 521 9.52 -4.34 12.34
CA GLY A 521 10.73 -4.69 13.08
C GLY A 521 10.55 -4.87 14.57
N ILE A 522 9.44 -5.47 15.02
CA ILE A 522 9.30 -5.85 16.44
C ILE A 522 10.45 -6.76 16.87
N TYR A 523 10.85 -7.73 16.02
CA TYR A 523 11.97 -8.62 16.31
C TYR A 523 13.26 -7.84 16.58
N GLU A 524 13.70 -7.01 15.64
CA GLU A 524 14.95 -6.24 15.78
C GLU A 524 14.87 -5.25 16.96
N THR A 525 13.72 -4.63 17.16
CA THR A 525 13.48 -3.68 18.25
C THR A 525 13.66 -4.35 19.60
N VAL A 526 13.01 -5.48 19.80
CA VAL A 526 13.12 -6.28 21.05
C VAL A 526 14.56 -6.75 21.25
N LYS A 527 15.20 -7.23 20.19
CA LYS A 527 16.59 -7.70 20.26
C LYS A 527 17.57 -6.59 20.62
N VAL A 528 17.37 -5.36 20.12
CA VAL A 528 18.16 -4.18 20.52
C VAL A 528 17.94 -3.83 21.99
N LEU A 529 16.69 -3.85 22.47
CA LEU A 529 16.35 -3.43 23.84
C LEU A 529 16.66 -4.48 24.90
N THR A 530 16.57 -5.78 24.57
CA THR A 530 16.67 -6.88 25.55
C THR A 530 17.85 -7.84 25.29
N GLY A 531 18.46 -7.78 24.13
CA GLY A 531 19.46 -8.76 23.66
C GLY A 531 18.87 -10.12 23.25
N LYS A 532 17.53 -10.28 23.25
CA LYS A 532 16.83 -11.54 23.01
C LYS A 532 15.78 -11.45 21.92
N SER A 533 15.46 -12.58 21.28
CA SER A 533 14.29 -12.69 20.39
C SER A 533 12.98 -12.62 21.18
N HIS A 534 11.93 -12.13 20.55
CA HIS A 534 10.58 -12.14 21.13
C HIS A 534 9.93 -13.54 21.15
N THR A 535 10.61 -14.56 20.67
CA THR A 535 10.27 -15.98 20.91
C THR A 535 10.62 -16.44 22.34
N THR A 536 11.48 -15.70 23.04
CA THR A 536 11.77 -15.92 24.47
C THR A 536 10.74 -15.20 25.33
N LYS A 537 10.53 -15.67 26.58
CA LYS A 537 9.58 -15.04 27.50
C LYS A 537 9.83 -13.55 27.73
N GLU A 538 11.07 -13.17 28.00
CA GLU A 538 11.46 -11.78 28.26
C GLU A 538 11.30 -10.90 27.01
N GLY A 539 11.71 -11.43 25.84
CA GLY A 539 11.52 -10.74 24.58
C GLY A 539 10.04 -10.59 24.22
N TYR A 540 9.22 -11.63 24.47
CA TYR A 540 7.78 -11.58 24.26
C TYR A 540 7.11 -10.49 25.11
N GLU A 541 7.45 -10.41 26.41
CA GLU A 541 6.90 -9.38 27.31
C GLU A 541 7.23 -7.96 26.83
N MET A 542 8.40 -7.75 26.22
CA MET A 542 8.76 -6.46 25.60
C MET A 542 7.99 -6.23 24.32
N ALA A 543 7.89 -7.24 23.44
CA ALA A 543 7.09 -7.14 22.21
C ALA A 543 5.62 -6.79 22.50
N GLU A 544 5.03 -7.47 23.49
CA GLU A 544 3.65 -7.22 23.91
C GLU A 544 3.46 -5.80 24.43
N LYS A 545 4.38 -5.27 25.24
CA LYS A 545 4.35 -3.87 25.74
C LYS A 545 4.38 -2.88 24.57
N ILE A 546 5.25 -3.10 23.58
CA ILE A 546 5.37 -2.24 22.40
C ILE A 546 4.05 -2.28 21.60
N MET A 547 3.54 -3.47 21.31
CA MET A 547 2.30 -3.65 20.57
C MET A 547 1.10 -3.03 21.28
N GLN A 548 0.99 -3.20 22.58
CA GLN A 548 -0.05 -2.57 23.39
C GLN A 548 0.05 -1.04 23.36
N HIS A 549 1.26 -0.48 23.46
CA HIS A 549 1.47 0.96 23.38
C HIS A 549 1.03 1.53 22.04
N LEU A 550 1.43 0.91 20.92
CA LEU A 550 1.02 1.32 19.57
C LEU A 550 -0.50 1.28 19.39
N LYS A 551 -1.15 0.21 19.87
CA LYS A 551 -2.61 0.09 19.86
C LYS A 551 -3.27 1.18 20.69
N ASN A 552 -2.77 1.44 21.92
CA ASN A 552 -3.32 2.46 22.80
C ASN A 552 -3.22 3.86 22.19
N LYS A 553 -2.13 4.18 21.48
CA LYS A 553 -2.01 5.44 20.73
C LYS A 553 -3.07 5.59 19.65
N CYS A 554 -3.32 4.54 18.88
CA CYS A 554 -4.40 4.56 17.89
C CYS A 554 -5.78 4.79 18.54
N GLU A 555 -6.07 4.16 19.68
CA GLU A 555 -7.32 4.36 20.41
C GLU A 555 -7.43 5.76 21.05
N GLU A 556 -6.33 6.31 21.57
CA GLU A 556 -6.24 7.67 22.05
C GLU A 556 -6.59 8.68 20.94
N TRP A 557 -5.94 8.55 19.76
CA TRP A 557 -6.21 9.43 18.62
C TRP A 557 -7.66 9.33 18.14
N LYS A 558 -8.20 8.13 18.07
CA LYS A 558 -9.60 7.88 17.70
C LYS A 558 -10.58 8.51 18.72
N THR A 559 -10.23 8.50 20.01
CA THR A 559 -11.06 9.12 21.06
C THR A 559 -11.02 10.63 20.97
N ASN A 560 -9.84 11.21 20.75
CA ASN A 560 -9.65 12.66 20.66
C ASN A 560 -10.18 13.25 19.33
N GLN A 561 -10.15 12.47 18.25
CA GLN A 561 -10.59 12.86 16.91
C GLN A 561 -11.42 11.72 16.27
N PRO A 562 -12.71 11.56 16.67
CA PRO A 562 -13.53 10.41 16.26
C PRO A 562 -13.72 10.22 14.75
N HIS A 563 -13.56 11.27 13.96
CA HIS A 563 -13.59 11.21 12.49
C HIS A 563 -12.30 10.59 11.90
N LEU A 564 -11.19 10.63 12.64
CA LEU A 564 -9.94 9.96 12.29
C LEU A 564 -9.88 8.59 12.98
N ARG A 565 -10.44 7.58 12.34
CA ARG A 565 -10.51 6.23 12.89
C ARG A 565 -9.18 5.49 12.69
N PHE A 566 -8.19 5.86 13.51
CA PHE A 566 -6.89 5.18 13.50
C PHE A 566 -7.00 3.72 13.93
N ALA A 567 -6.23 2.86 13.25
CA ALA A 567 -6.08 1.46 13.60
C ALA A 567 -4.62 1.02 13.40
N LEU A 568 -4.10 0.18 14.29
CA LEU A 568 -2.76 -0.38 14.18
C LEU A 568 -2.73 -1.45 13.09
N TYR A 569 -1.78 -1.37 12.18
CA TYR A 569 -1.73 -2.19 10.97
C TYR A 569 -0.38 -2.88 10.79
N GLY A 570 -0.38 -4.21 10.75
CA GLY A 570 0.76 -5.01 10.30
C GLY A 570 0.94 -4.88 8.79
N THR A 571 1.50 -3.75 8.36
CA THR A 571 1.55 -3.27 6.98
C THR A 571 2.24 -4.25 6.03
N PRO A 572 1.74 -4.45 4.80
CA PRO A 572 2.54 -5.02 3.72
C PRO A 572 3.73 -4.12 3.46
N GLN A 573 4.93 -4.70 3.48
CA GLN A 573 6.16 -3.92 3.37
C GLN A 573 7.00 -4.43 2.21
N GLU A 574 6.55 -4.15 0.99
CA GLU A 574 7.22 -4.62 -0.22
C GLU A 574 8.69 -4.21 -0.26
N SER A 575 8.99 -3.01 -0.70
CA SER A 575 10.34 -2.43 -0.70
C SER A 575 10.72 -1.76 0.64
N THR A 576 9.74 -1.48 1.50
CA THR A 576 9.94 -0.71 2.75
C THR A 576 10.86 -1.43 3.74
N THR A 577 10.84 -2.78 3.79
CA THR A 577 11.74 -3.55 4.65
C THR A 577 13.21 -3.30 4.30
N GLU A 578 13.53 -3.22 3.01
CA GLU A 578 14.87 -2.89 2.54
C GLU A 578 15.21 -1.42 2.78
N THR A 579 14.27 -0.51 2.53
CA THR A 579 14.45 0.93 2.78
C THR A 579 14.75 1.19 4.26
N PHE A 580 14.05 0.53 5.17
CA PHE A 580 14.28 0.63 6.60
C PHE A 580 15.62 0.03 7.02
N SER A 581 16.00 -1.12 6.47
CA SER A 581 17.33 -1.70 6.72
C SER A 581 18.47 -0.80 6.24
N LYS A 582 18.35 -0.21 5.05
CA LYS A 582 19.32 0.77 4.53
C LYS A 582 19.45 1.99 5.44
N ALA A 583 18.33 2.46 6.02
CA ALA A 583 18.35 3.55 6.99
C ALA A 583 19.13 3.18 8.26
N LEU A 584 18.92 1.98 8.78
CA LEU A 584 19.66 1.50 9.96
C LEU A 584 21.18 1.43 9.67
N ILE A 585 21.57 0.83 8.54
CA ILE A 585 22.98 0.72 8.12
C ILE A 585 23.61 2.10 7.96
N ARG A 586 22.91 3.04 7.33
CA ARG A 586 23.40 4.41 7.13
C ARG A 586 23.68 5.12 8.45
N ASP A 587 22.76 5.02 9.42
CA ASP A 587 22.78 5.86 10.63
C ASP A 587 23.54 5.20 11.79
N PHE A 588 23.63 3.86 11.84
CA PHE A 588 24.20 3.10 12.96
C PHE A 588 25.29 2.10 12.54
N GLY A 589 25.54 1.94 11.24
CA GLY A 589 26.43 0.91 10.71
C GLY A 589 25.76 -0.47 10.63
N GLU A 590 26.55 -1.46 10.23
CA GLU A 590 26.09 -2.86 10.20
C GLU A 590 26.09 -3.45 11.62
N ILE A 591 24.99 -4.07 12.02
CA ILE A 591 24.79 -4.66 13.34
C ILE A 591 24.30 -6.10 13.15
N GLU A 592 25.07 -7.07 13.67
CA GLU A 592 24.78 -8.48 13.48
C GLU A 592 23.40 -8.89 14.02
N GLY A 593 22.63 -9.57 13.19
CA GLY A 593 21.27 -10.01 13.49
C GLY A 593 20.22 -8.89 13.51
N ILE A 594 20.60 -7.64 13.23
CA ILE A 594 19.70 -6.49 13.13
C ILE A 594 19.69 -5.96 11.70
N CYS A 595 20.83 -5.55 11.14
CA CYS A 595 20.96 -5.04 9.77
C CYS A 595 22.40 -5.17 9.26
N GLY A 596 22.56 -5.30 7.94
CA GLY A 596 23.88 -5.58 7.34
C GLY A 596 24.28 -7.05 7.46
N HIS A 597 25.54 -7.37 7.19
CA HIS A 597 26.05 -8.76 7.23
C HIS A 597 25.20 -9.76 6.43
N GLY A 598 24.66 -9.33 5.28
CA GLY A 598 23.75 -10.12 4.45
C GLY A 598 22.26 -9.96 4.76
N LYS A 599 21.86 -9.36 5.88
CA LYS A 599 20.49 -9.02 6.24
C LYS A 599 20.13 -7.62 5.72
N LEU A 600 19.57 -7.54 4.51
CA LEU A 600 19.11 -6.29 3.89
C LEU A 600 17.61 -6.09 4.01
N TRP A 601 17.01 -6.55 5.08
CA TRP A 601 15.59 -6.37 5.42
C TRP A 601 15.43 -6.12 6.92
N VAL A 602 14.34 -5.47 7.26
CA VAL A 602 13.77 -5.43 8.61
C VAL A 602 12.62 -6.41 8.65
N THR A 603 12.49 -7.20 9.72
CA THR A 603 11.41 -8.17 9.86
C THR A 603 10.05 -7.48 9.76
N ASN A 604 9.12 -8.07 9.01
CA ASN A 604 7.81 -7.49 8.76
C ASN A 604 6.99 -7.48 10.08
N SER A 605 6.48 -6.31 10.43
CA SER A 605 5.58 -6.09 11.58
C SER A 605 6.02 -6.83 12.86
N TYR A 606 5.19 -7.75 13.38
CA TYR A 606 5.39 -8.54 14.60
C TYR A 606 5.97 -9.94 14.35
N HIS A 607 6.27 -10.30 13.11
CA HIS A 607 6.68 -11.65 12.77
C HIS A 607 7.95 -12.09 13.50
N VAL A 608 8.05 -13.40 13.72
CA VAL A 608 9.33 -14.04 14.05
C VAL A 608 10.28 -13.86 12.87
N ASP A 609 11.56 -13.62 13.13
CA ASP A 609 12.55 -13.44 12.06
C ASP A 609 12.61 -14.68 11.17
N ILE A 610 12.72 -14.44 9.86
CA ILE A 610 12.69 -15.49 8.85
C ILE A 610 13.82 -16.52 8.96
N GLN A 611 14.90 -16.18 9.67
CA GLN A 611 16.05 -17.05 9.89
C GLN A 611 15.98 -17.79 11.23
N GLU A 612 14.98 -17.50 12.07
CA GLU A 612 14.86 -18.13 13.38
C GLU A 612 14.17 -19.49 13.25
N GLU A 613 14.86 -20.55 13.68
CA GLU A 613 14.31 -21.91 13.67
C GLU A 613 13.17 -22.06 14.68
N ILE A 614 11.97 -22.22 14.19
CA ILE A 614 10.76 -22.40 14.99
C ILE A 614 9.77 -23.31 14.21
N ASN A 615 9.05 -24.15 14.91
CA ASN A 615 8.00 -24.95 14.26
C ASN A 615 6.72 -24.13 14.03
N ALA A 616 5.84 -24.61 13.12
CA ALA A 616 4.63 -23.92 12.73
C ALA A 616 3.68 -23.64 13.92
N PHE A 617 3.56 -24.55 14.87
CA PHE A 617 2.63 -24.42 16.01
C PHE A 617 3.09 -23.36 17.01
N ASP A 618 4.37 -23.37 17.38
CA ASP A 618 4.93 -22.36 18.28
C ASP A 618 4.90 -20.97 17.64
N LYS A 619 5.24 -20.88 16.34
CA LYS A 619 5.15 -19.63 15.58
C LYS A 619 3.73 -19.08 15.55
N LEU A 620 2.73 -19.90 15.22
CA LEU A 620 1.32 -19.51 15.20
C LEU A 620 0.83 -19.06 16.58
N THR A 621 1.31 -19.70 17.65
CA THR A 621 0.96 -19.32 19.02
C THR A 621 1.51 -17.94 19.35
N ILE A 622 2.82 -17.70 19.16
CA ILE A 622 3.47 -16.43 19.48
C ILE A 622 2.91 -15.29 18.61
N GLU A 623 2.82 -15.52 17.30
CA GLU A 623 2.33 -14.50 16.38
C GLU A 623 0.82 -14.25 16.55
N GLY A 624 0.02 -15.25 16.91
CA GLY A 624 -1.41 -15.10 17.18
C GLY A 624 -1.70 -14.17 18.35
N GLU A 625 -0.91 -14.31 19.42
CA GLU A 625 -1.00 -13.44 20.59
C GLU A 625 -0.57 -11.99 20.30
N LEU A 626 0.36 -11.77 19.38
CA LEU A 626 0.76 -10.41 18.96
C LEU A 626 -0.18 -9.83 17.88
N GLN A 627 -0.73 -10.67 17.00
CA GLN A 627 -1.63 -10.24 15.93
C GLN A 627 -2.89 -9.54 16.46
N LYS A 628 -3.41 -9.95 17.62
CA LYS A 628 -4.62 -9.36 18.24
C LYS A 628 -4.52 -7.85 18.51
N TYR A 629 -3.31 -7.30 18.59
CA TYR A 629 -3.09 -5.86 18.76
C TYR A 629 -3.25 -5.08 17.46
N SER A 630 -3.07 -5.72 16.31
CA SER A 630 -3.16 -5.10 14.97
C SER A 630 -4.61 -4.98 14.51
N THR A 631 -5.37 -4.07 15.11
CA THR A 631 -6.82 -3.87 14.84
C THR A 631 -7.13 -3.41 13.42
N GLY A 632 -6.15 -2.85 12.71
CA GLY A 632 -6.22 -2.48 11.30
C GLY A 632 -5.84 -3.61 10.35
N GLY A 633 -5.50 -4.80 10.90
CA GLY A 633 -5.19 -6.00 10.15
C GLY A 633 -3.72 -6.39 10.17
N ALA A 634 -3.50 -7.68 9.98
CA ALA A 634 -2.21 -8.31 9.82
C ALA A 634 -2.39 -9.73 9.30
N VAL A 635 -1.33 -10.36 8.83
CA VAL A 635 -1.32 -11.76 8.38
C VAL A 635 0.01 -12.40 8.76
N SER A 636 -0.02 -13.66 9.16
CA SER A 636 1.17 -14.47 9.46
C SER A 636 1.46 -15.46 8.34
N TYR A 637 2.71 -15.86 8.22
CA TYR A 637 3.18 -16.79 7.18
C TYR A 637 3.77 -18.05 7.80
N ILE A 638 3.36 -19.21 7.28
CA ILE A 638 3.98 -20.49 7.57
C ILE A 638 4.71 -20.98 6.33
N GLU A 639 6.04 -21.00 6.40
CA GLU A 639 6.89 -21.54 5.34
C GLU A 639 6.94 -23.07 5.46
N THR A 640 6.56 -23.78 4.38
CA THR A 640 6.54 -25.25 4.37
C THR A 640 7.34 -25.79 3.18
N TYR A 641 7.65 -27.07 3.22
CA TYR A 641 7.99 -27.79 2.00
C TYR A 641 6.72 -28.06 1.17
N ASN A 642 6.89 -28.62 -0.02
CA ASN A 642 5.75 -29.03 -0.84
C ASN A 642 4.95 -30.13 -0.13
N MET A 643 3.74 -29.82 0.29
CA MET A 643 2.86 -30.68 1.11
C MET A 643 1.87 -31.51 0.29
N CYS A 644 2.00 -31.60 -1.04
CA CYS A 644 1.09 -32.38 -1.89
C CYS A 644 0.96 -33.86 -1.45
N LYS A 645 2.03 -34.43 -0.88
CA LYS A 645 2.05 -35.82 -0.41
C LYS A 645 1.70 -35.99 1.06
N ASN A 646 1.56 -34.88 1.81
CA ASN A 646 1.24 -34.92 3.24
C ASN A 646 0.20 -33.85 3.59
N GLN A 647 -0.94 -33.91 2.94
CA GLN A 647 -2.06 -32.97 3.16
C GLN A 647 -2.66 -33.10 4.57
N GLU A 648 -2.50 -34.25 5.23
CA GLU A 648 -2.97 -34.43 6.60
C GLU A 648 -2.21 -33.53 7.59
N ALA A 649 -0.89 -33.45 7.49
CA ALA A 649 -0.11 -32.53 8.32
C ALA A 649 -0.47 -31.06 8.04
N LEU A 650 -0.71 -30.72 6.78
CA LEU A 650 -1.16 -29.38 6.42
C LEU A 650 -2.55 -29.07 6.99
N LEU A 651 -3.46 -30.04 6.98
CA LEU A 651 -4.79 -29.92 7.59
C LEU A 651 -4.68 -29.64 9.10
N GLN A 652 -3.78 -30.35 9.81
CA GLN A 652 -3.55 -30.10 11.24
C GLN A 652 -3.07 -28.67 11.50
N VAL A 653 -2.18 -28.13 10.67
CA VAL A 653 -1.74 -26.73 10.77
C VAL A 653 -2.91 -25.78 10.53
N VAL A 654 -3.75 -26.05 9.52
CA VAL A 654 -4.93 -25.21 9.21
C VAL A 654 -5.95 -25.25 10.36
N GLN A 655 -6.19 -26.43 10.96
CA GLN A 655 -7.02 -26.55 12.16
C GLN A 655 -6.42 -25.80 13.36
N TYR A 656 -5.10 -25.82 13.51
CA TYR A 656 -4.42 -25.06 14.55
C TYR A 656 -4.50 -23.54 14.32
N MET A 657 -4.47 -23.08 13.07
CA MET A 657 -4.75 -21.68 12.72
C MET A 657 -6.14 -21.24 13.22
N TYR A 658 -7.17 -22.09 13.08
CA TYR A 658 -8.50 -21.77 13.58
C TYR A 658 -8.52 -21.49 15.09
N GLU A 659 -7.71 -22.24 15.85
CA GLU A 659 -7.64 -22.13 17.31
C GLU A 659 -6.79 -20.97 17.82
N THR A 660 -5.78 -20.55 17.07
CA THR A 660 -4.69 -19.71 17.63
C THR A 660 -4.53 -18.35 17.00
N ILE A 661 -4.80 -18.19 15.71
CA ILE A 661 -4.49 -16.96 14.99
C ILE A 661 -5.67 -16.48 14.13
N MET A 662 -5.86 -15.18 14.03
CA MET A 662 -6.98 -14.61 13.29
C MET A 662 -6.80 -14.80 11.77
N TYR A 663 -5.58 -14.61 11.24
CA TYR A 663 -5.32 -14.69 9.81
C TYR A 663 -3.91 -15.19 9.52
N ALA A 664 -3.80 -16.27 8.77
CA ALA A 664 -2.53 -16.85 8.36
C ALA A 664 -2.57 -17.44 6.95
N GLU A 665 -1.39 -17.57 6.36
CA GLU A 665 -1.15 -18.05 5.00
C GLU A 665 -0.06 -19.13 5.00
N ILE A 666 -0.16 -20.06 4.04
CA ILE A 666 0.87 -21.07 3.78
C ILE A 666 1.70 -20.62 2.59
N ASN A 667 3.01 -20.80 2.70
CA ASN A 667 3.96 -20.46 1.66
C ASN A 667 4.95 -21.61 1.43
N PHE A 668 5.26 -21.87 0.17
CA PHE A 668 6.29 -22.83 -0.26
C PHE A 668 6.76 -22.48 -1.67
N GLU A 669 7.80 -23.18 -2.16
CA GLU A 669 8.29 -23.01 -3.51
C GLU A 669 7.44 -23.84 -4.50
N SER A 670 6.85 -23.19 -5.51
CA SER A 670 6.08 -23.84 -6.58
C SER A 670 6.44 -23.21 -7.92
N ASP A 671 7.65 -23.52 -8.39
CA ASP A 671 8.22 -22.92 -9.59
C ASP A 671 8.05 -23.83 -10.80
N ILE A 672 8.00 -23.20 -11.98
CA ILE A 672 7.85 -23.91 -13.24
C ILE A 672 8.76 -23.28 -14.29
N CYS A 673 9.51 -24.13 -15.03
CA CYS A 673 10.28 -23.71 -16.20
C CYS A 673 9.42 -23.84 -17.46
N GLY A 674 9.20 -22.75 -18.19
CA GLY A 674 8.46 -22.74 -19.46
C GLY A 674 9.16 -23.49 -20.59
N GLU A 675 10.50 -23.64 -20.54
CA GLU A 675 11.28 -24.30 -21.58
C GLU A 675 11.23 -25.85 -21.47
N CYS A 676 11.43 -26.38 -20.28
CA CYS A 676 11.51 -27.85 -20.09
C CYS A 676 10.35 -28.43 -19.25
N HIS A 677 9.39 -27.62 -18.85
CA HIS A 677 8.26 -27.96 -18.00
C HIS A 677 8.63 -28.59 -16.64
N TYR A 678 9.87 -28.35 -16.17
CA TYR A 678 10.26 -28.75 -14.82
C TYR A 678 9.37 -28.02 -13.82
N SER A 679 8.84 -28.76 -12.87
CA SER A 679 8.03 -28.22 -11.74
C SER A 679 8.72 -28.60 -10.43
N GLY A 680 9.13 -27.63 -9.66
CA GLY A 680 9.88 -27.82 -8.41
C GLY A 680 10.48 -26.50 -7.93
N VAL A 681 11.59 -26.57 -7.21
CA VAL A 681 12.32 -25.41 -6.70
C VAL A 681 13.38 -25.00 -7.73
N MET A 682 13.42 -23.72 -8.10
CA MET A 682 14.48 -23.18 -8.93
C MET A 682 15.73 -22.89 -8.09
N ASP A 683 16.91 -23.16 -8.69
CA ASP A 683 18.16 -22.72 -8.11
C ASP A 683 18.30 -21.20 -8.21
N ASN A 684 19.23 -20.64 -7.46
CA ASN A 684 19.55 -19.21 -7.47
C ASN A 684 21.03 -19.00 -7.72
N ASP A 685 21.36 -18.09 -8.64
CA ASP A 685 22.74 -17.68 -8.87
C ASP A 685 23.20 -16.76 -7.73
N PRO A 686 24.24 -17.12 -6.95
CA PRO A 686 24.64 -16.38 -5.76
C PRO A 686 25.20 -14.97 -6.05
N GLU A 687 25.67 -14.70 -7.28
CA GLU A 687 26.24 -13.41 -7.65
C GLU A 687 25.16 -12.43 -8.15
N THR A 688 24.27 -12.90 -9.04
CA THR A 688 23.22 -12.07 -9.65
C THR A 688 21.88 -12.12 -8.92
N LEU A 689 21.67 -13.15 -8.08
CA LEU A 689 20.40 -13.50 -7.46
C LEU A 689 19.29 -13.79 -8.50
N ASP A 690 19.66 -14.26 -9.70
CA ASP A 690 18.71 -14.67 -10.72
C ASP A 690 18.37 -16.14 -10.59
N TRP A 691 17.16 -16.49 -10.98
CA TRP A 691 16.68 -17.87 -10.92
C TRP A 691 17.24 -18.70 -12.07
N VAL A 692 17.52 -19.96 -11.80
CA VAL A 692 18.10 -20.91 -12.74
C VAL A 692 17.34 -22.22 -12.65
N CYS A 693 16.89 -22.76 -13.77
CA CYS A 693 16.24 -24.06 -13.79
C CYS A 693 17.27 -25.18 -13.51
N PRO A 694 17.09 -26.00 -12.46
CA PRO A 694 18.03 -27.07 -12.12
C PRO A 694 18.03 -28.21 -13.16
N ASN A 695 16.98 -28.34 -13.96
CA ASN A 695 16.83 -29.41 -14.95
C ASN A 695 17.49 -29.10 -16.30
N CYS A 696 17.30 -27.87 -16.83
CA CYS A 696 17.81 -27.52 -18.17
C CYS A 696 18.79 -26.33 -18.17
N GLY A 697 19.05 -25.72 -17.03
CA GLY A 697 19.95 -24.57 -16.92
C GLY A 697 19.39 -23.26 -17.49
N ASN A 698 18.09 -23.21 -17.80
CA ASN A 698 17.44 -21.96 -18.29
C ASN A 698 17.62 -20.84 -17.27
N ARG A 699 18.05 -19.68 -17.74
CA ARG A 699 18.24 -18.43 -16.95
C ARG A 699 17.38 -17.28 -17.44
N ASN A 700 16.53 -17.50 -18.44
CA ASN A 700 15.63 -16.48 -18.93
C ASN A 700 14.49 -16.28 -17.93
N GLN A 701 14.53 -15.16 -17.19
CA GLN A 701 13.55 -14.85 -16.13
C GLN A 701 12.12 -14.72 -16.68
N ASP A 702 11.95 -14.38 -17.97
CA ASP A 702 10.63 -14.27 -18.60
C ASP A 702 9.97 -15.64 -18.87
N THR A 703 10.76 -16.71 -18.94
CA THR A 703 10.27 -18.08 -19.12
C THR A 703 10.31 -18.94 -17.86
N LEU A 704 10.74 -18.35 -16.73
CA LEU A 704 10.72 -18.97 -15.40
C LEU A 704 9.56 -18.40 -14.59
N SER A 705 8.54 -19.21 -14.33
CA SER A 705 7.45 -18.84 -13.40
C SER A 705 7.87 -19.19 -11.97
N VAL A 706 8.40 -18.21 -11.25
CA VAL A 706 8.82 -18.32 -9.85
C VAL A 706 7.81 -17.57 -9.00
N VAL A 707 6.95 -18.29 -8.31
CA VAL A 707 5.87 -17.69 -7.52
C VAL A 707 6.22 -17.72 -6.04
N ARG A 708 6.21 -16.56 -5.40
CA ARG A 708 6.45 -16.42 -3.96
C ARG A 708 5.43 -15.52 -3.32
N ARG A 709 5.12 -15.82 -2.09
CA ARG A 709 4.32 -14.95 -1.24
C ARG A 709 5.26 -13.98 -0.53
N THR A 710 5.08 -12.69 -0.72
CA THR A 710 5.99 -11.68 -0.19
C THR A 710 5.35 -10.73 0.79
N CYS A 711 4.14 -10.28 0.52
CA CYS A 711 3.47 -9.24 1.31
C CYS A 711 1.97 -9.50 1.52
N GLY A 712 1.54 -10.77 1.56
CA GLY A 712 0.13 -11.15 1.69
C GLY A 712 -0.56 -11.37 0.34
N TYR A 713 0.19 -11.39 -0.76
CA TYR A 713 -0.23 -11.85 -2.08
C TYR A 713 0.92 -12.56 -2.77
N LEU A 714 0.58 -13.34 -3.78
CA LEU A 714 1.54 -14.03 -4.63
C LEU A 714 2.13 -13.03 -5.64
N ALA A 715 3.45 -13.11 -5.85
CA ALA A 715 4.16 -12.33 -6.85
C ALA A 715 5.14 -13.23 -7.62
N GLU A 716 5.36 -12.93 -8.88
CA GLU A 716 6.17 -13.77 -9.78
C GLU A 716 7.54 -13.18 -10.08
N THR A 717 7.66 -11.85 -10.16
CA THR A 717 8.88 -11.16 -10.59
C THR A 717 9.03 -9.80 -9.91
N ASN A 718 10.10 -9.06 -10.29
CA ASN A 718 10.33 -7.67 -9.87
C ASN A 718 10.57 -7.48 -8.36
N TRP A 719 11.38 -8.35 -7.74
CA TRP A 719 11.78 -8.18 -6.36
C TRP A 719 13.06 -7.36 -6.21
N THR A 720 13.10 -6.49 -5.20
CA THR A 720 14.34 -5.80 -4.79
C THR A 720 15.38 -6.80 -4.28
N LYS A 721 16.65 -6.38 -4.22
CA LYS A 721 17.73 -7.23 -3.72
C LYS A 721 17.46 -7.71 -2.29
N GLY A 722 17.00 -6.82 -1.39
CA GLY A 722 16.66 -7.18 -0.02
C GLY A 722 15.52 -8.19 0.05
N ARG A 723 14.52 -8.09 -0.84
CA ARG A 723 13.42 -9.05 -0.92
C ARG A 723 13.88 -10.42 -1.46
N LYS A 724 14.76 -10.46 -2.46
CA LYS A 724 15.33 -11.73 -2.94
C LYS A 724 16.11 -12.44 -1.83
N LEU A 725 16.92 -11.69 -1.06
CA LEU A 725 17.66 -12.24 0.08
C LEU A 725 16.71 -12.69 1.21
N ASP A 726 15.65 -11.95 1.51
CA ASP A 726 14.59 -12.39 2.43
C ASP A 726 14.05 -13.77 2.01
N ILE A 727 13.59 -13.91 0.76
CA ILE A 727 13.04 -15.16 0.22
C ILE A 727 14.02 -16.33 0.35
N LEU A 728 15.28 -16.12 0.02
CA LEU A 728 16.32 -17.17 0.00
C LEU A 728 16.75 -17.62 1.40
N ASN A 729 16.57 -16.77 2.41
CA ASN A 729 17.00 -17.06 3.79
C ASN A 729 15.86 -17.56 4.69
N ARG A 730 14.67 -17.83 4.17
CA ARG A 730 13.54 -18.31 4.97
C ARG A 730 13.73 -19.74 5.44
N VAL A 731 13.65 -19.95 6.75
CA VAL A 731 13.61 -21.30 7.32
C VAL A 731 12.23 -21.93 7.15
N LYS A 732 12.17 -23.26 7.07
CA LYS A 732 10.91 -23.99 7.00
C LYS A 732 10.39 -24.30 8.39
N HIS A 733 9.09 -24.15 8.58
CA HIS A 733 8.40 -24.36 9.86
C HIS A 733 7.71 -25.75 9.93
N LEU A 734 7.54 -26.40 8.75
CA LEU A 734 6.88 -27.71 8.63
C LEU A 734 7.50 -28.53 7.52
#